data_4e85e431347f5a6edb58be742e5f311e
#
_entry.id   4e85e431347f5a6edb58be742e5f311e
#
_cell.length_a   1.000
_cell.length_b   1.000
_cell.length_c   1.000
_cell.angle_alpha   90.00
_cell.angle_beta   90.00
_cell.angle_gamma   90.00
#
_symmetry.space_group_name_H-M   'P 1'
#
loop_
_entity.id
_entity.type
_entity.pdbx_description
1 polymer ?
#
loop_
_entity_poly.entity_id
_entity_poly.type
_entity_poly.pdbx_seq_one_letter_code
_entity_poly.pdbx_strand_id
1 'polypeptide(L)'
;MNERIKILLVLSVSVIVISVIAVIAAIRMEKKKKKQIYKRPVYKGKGSDFWFSAYVFFDKFPITRKYLNKIRKRIEILEMSDNWTISRKTMKFAFVSTGTVVVMLGILLMLNMDMYYFMVSVITIIVVHNQIITMLVDNIENKLLIQFEKFLGDIRHHYHEHGMIDEAVYDSINDCPYEMSIHAHKMYEVLASDDPEAELEKYNEIAPNKYFKTFLANCYTVQKFGDKTLDDDSMFLTNLNYLKQEINMEMLRRKKLDYLFNSLAIIALAPIFALRFLEKWGTANLPELKIYFEGSYGFVIEILLFALVILSYKLINVLKREYTFNVTNEGIYKKIFKIDFVRSFVKILKNKDYTKSLRYERLMKIIGINKSVEQFYLQRIGYMLAAFMVCVFIFVNVHSITKNNILYNSEELIRAKEQMYIRAGDPAGKAKAQADIEAEEEIIKMDREIILFFGRRKASFEDIKNAVLDYGTIKDRELSEVAAARIDKKLKKYQNEYFKWWELIICFLVGGICYNIPYWVMVLRKKVLQMSMEDEVMQFHAIILMLMYIDRVSVDDILRWMEQFAVIFKDSISKCLNNFENGDTEALEQLKIDEPFIPFSRIVENLQSASDKIPIARAFDQLKVERGYYQEKRKIDNEIIVSKKGLMGKAIAFIPLVATVIFYLLIPFLMVSFKQLLSYSEQLSGM
;
A
#
# COMPACT_ATOMS: atom_id res chain seq x y z
N MET A 1 -2.87 12.74 -37.13
CA MET A 1 -2.49 11.66 -36.20
C MET A 1 -1.34 10.91 -36.87
N ASN A 2 -0.09 11.07 -36.32
CA ASN A 2 1.12 10.57 -36.95
C ASN A 2 1.06 9.03 -37.16
N GLU A 3 1.50 8.55 -38.33
CA GLU A 3 1.51 7.10 -38.65
C GLU A 3 2.24 6.24 -37.61
N ARG A 4 3.29 6.77 -36.99
CA ARG A 4 4.00 6.11 -35.88
C ARG A 4 3.10 5.86 -34.65
N ILE A 5 2.12 6.74 -34.40
CA ILE A 5 1.15 6.60 -33.30
C ILE A 5 0.13 5.51 -33.65
N LYS A 6 -0.30 5.39 -34.89
CA LYS A 6 -1.18 4.30 -35.37
C LYS A 6 -0.51 2.94 -35.23
N ILE A 7 0.78 2.83 -35.59
CA ILE A 7 1.56 1.59 -35.47
C ILE A 7 1.74 1.19 -34.00
N LEU A 8 2.07 2.12 -33.10
CA LEU A 8 2.15 1.88 -31.66
C LEU A 8 0.80 1.46 -31.06
N LEU A 9 -0.28 2.03 -31.54
CA LEU A 9 -1.65 1.73 -31.11
C LEU A 9 -2.06 0.32 -31.57
N VAL A 10 -1.74 -0.07 -32.82
CA VAL A 10 -1.99 -1.43 -33.34
C VAL A 10 -1.13 -2.45 -32.60
N LEU A 11 0.14 -2.13 -32.30
CA LEU A 11 1.02 -3.00 -31.50
C LEU A 11 0.50 -3.16 -30.07
N SER A 12 0.06 -2.09 -29.42
CA SER A 12 -0.49 -2.18 -28.05
C SER A 12 -1.79 -2.97 -28.02
N VAL A 13 -2.70 -2.77 -28.97
CA VAL A 13 -3.95 -3.54 -29.11
C VAL A 13 -3.66 -5.01 -29.40
N SER A 14 -2.69 -5.31 -30.27
CA SER A 14 -2.33 -6.72 -30.54
C SER A 14 -1.75 -7.42 -29.31
N VAL A 15 -0.91 -6.76 -28.52
CA VAL A 15 -0.39 -7.30 -27.25
C VAL A 15 -1.52 -7.50 -26.23
N ILE A 16 -2.49 -6.59 -26.17
CA ILE A 16 -3.67 -6.72 -25.31
C ILE A 16 -4.52 -7.91 -25.73
N VAL A 17 -4.82 -8.04 -27.00
CA VAL A 17 -5.64 -9.16 -27.52
C VAL A 17 -4.93 -10.48 -27.29
N ILE A 18 -3.63 -10.56 -27.51
CA ILE A 18 -2.83 -11.78 -27.26
C ILE A 18 -2.82 -12.12 -25.76
N SER A 19 -2.68 -11.13 -24.87
CA SER A 19 -2.70 -11.35 -23.41
C SER A 19 -4.09 -11.78 -22.90
N VAL A 20 -5.17 -11.20 -23.42
CA VAL A 20 -6.55 -11.61 -23.10
C VAL A 20 -6.85 -13.01 -23.61
N ILE A 21 -6.44 -13.35 -24.83
CA ILE A 21 -6.59 -14.69 -25.38
C ILE A 21 -5.79 -15.70 -24.57
N ALA A 22 -4.56 -15.37 -24.15
CA ALA A 22 -3.74 -16.22 -23.28
C ALA A 22 -4.37 -16.45 -21.91
N VAL A 23 -4.96 -15.41 -21.30
CA VAL A 23 -5.69 -15.52 -20.01
C VAL A 23 -6.95 -16.35 -20.16
N ILE A 24 -7.75 -16.13 -21.21
CA ILE A 24 -8.98 -16.90 -21.47
C ILE A 24 -8.64 -18.37 -21.79
N ALA A 25 -7.58 -18.61 -22.57
CA ALA A 25 -7.11 -19.96 -22.85
C ALA A 25 -6.61 -20.66 -21.58
N ALA A 26 -5.89 -19.97 -20.70
CA ALA A 26 -5.44 -20.51 -19.42
C ALA A 26 -6.62 -20.87 -18.50
N ILE A 27 -7.63 -20.00 -18.39
CA ILE A 27 -8.86 -20.26 -17.61
C ILE A 27 -9.67 -21.43 -18.19
N ARG A 28 -9.79 -21.51 -19.52
CA ARG A 28 -10.49 -22.63 -20.17
C ARG A 28 -9.77 -23.97 -20.01
N MET A 29 -8.43 -23.96 -20.09
CA MET A 29 -7.64 -25.17 -19.85
C MET A 29 -7.73 -25.64 -18.39
N GLU A 30 -7.82 -24.72 -17.44
CA GLU A 30 -8.00 -25.05 -16.01
C GLU A 30 -9.40 -25.63 -15.73
N LYS A 31 -10.46 -25.10 -16.36
CA LYS A 31 -11.82 -25.67 -16.27
C LYS A 31 -11.93 -27.09 -16.88
N LYS A 32 -11.22 -27.38 -17.96
CA LYS A 32 -11.15 -28.72 -18.53
C LYS A 32 -10.43 -29.73 -17.63
N LYS A 33 -9.35 -29.30 -16.94
CA LYS A 33 -8.61 -30.17 -16.01
C LYS A 33 -9.34 -30.41 -14.68
N LYS A 34 -10.16 -29.48 -14.19
CA LYS A 34 -10.97 -29.72 -12.97
C LYS A 34 -11.96 -30.87 -13.09
N LYS A 35 -12.38 -31.25 -14.29
CA LYS A 35 -13.22 -32.46 -14.52
C LYS A 35 -12.43 -33.78 -14.47
N GLN A 36 -11.09 -33.77 -14.47
CA GLN A 36 -10.23 -34.96 -14.46
C GLN A 36 -9.50 -35.25 -13.15
N ILE A 37 -9.57 -34.37 -12.12
CA ILE A 37 -8.73 -34.42 -10.91
C ILE A 37 -9.39 -35.20 -9.75
N TYR A 38 -10.34 -36.09 -10.02
CA TYR A 38 -10.76 -37.12 -9.06
C TYR A 38 -10.01 -38.46 -9.20
N LYS A 39 -8.93 -38.50 -9.98
CA LYS A 39 -8.03 -39.65 -10.05
C LYS A 39 -6.61 -39.17 -9.72
N ARG A 40 -5.96 -39.88 -8.75
CA ARG A 40 -4.57 -39.66 -8.31
C ARG A 40 -3.69 -39.22 -9.47
N PRO A 41 -2.91 -38.15 -9.36
CA PRO A 41 -1.95 -37.80 -10.40
C PRO A 41 -0.80 -38.78 -10.38
N VAL A 42 -0.90 -39.82 -11.19
CA VAL A 42 0.28 -40.61 -11.58
C VAL A 42 1.24 -39.66 -12.27
N TYR A 43 2.45 -39.60 -11.75
CA TYR A 43 3.58 -38.90 -12.31
C TYR A 43 3.77 -39.26 -13.79
N LYS A 44 3.20 -38.49 -14.71
CA LYS A 44 3.52 -38.53 -16.14
C LYS A 44 4.48 -37.41 -16.44
N GLY A 45 5.72 -37.82 -16.63
CA GLY A 45 6.83 -36.95 -16.98
C GLY A 45 6.67 -36.18 -18.28
N LYS A 46 7.48 -35.12 -18.38
CA LYS A 46 7.98 -34.50 -19.61
C LYS A 46 6.97 -34.17 -20.70
N GLY A 47 5.99 -33.32 -20.37
CA GLY A 47 5.41 -32.44 -21.37
C GLY A 47 5.90 -31.02 -21.06
N SER A 48 6.43 -30.29 -22.02
CA SER A 48 6.87 -28.90 -21.87
C SER A 48 5.71 -28.03 -21.36
N ASP A 49 5.64 -27.83 -20.05
CA ASP A 49 4.60 -26.96 -19.48
C ASP A 49 5.02 -25.52 -19.79
N PHE A 50 4.23 -24.86 -20.64
CA PHE A 50 4.46 -23.47 -21.06
C PHE A 50 4.81 -22.56 -19.88
N TRP A 51 4.11 -22.72 -18.74
CA TRP A 51 4.33 -21.87 -17.55
C TRP A 51 5.70 -22.07 -16.88
N PHE A 52 6.17 -23.31 -16.83
CA PHE A 52 7.49 -23.61 -16.28
C PHE A 52 8.61 -23.13 -17.23
N SER A 53 8.45 -23.36 -18.53
CA SER A 53 9.39 -22.88 -19.54
C SER A 53 9.47 -21.36 -19.56
N ALA A 54 8.33 -20.68 -19.43
CA ALA A 54 8.28 -19.23 -19.30
C ALA A 54 8.97 -18.74 -18.02
N TYR A 55 8.76 -19.42 -16.87
CA TYR A 55 9.46 -19.09 -15.63
C TYR A 55 10.98 -19.16 -15.82
N VAL A 56 11.49 -20.25 -16.36
CA VAL A 56 12.93 -20.44 -16.58
C VAL A 56 13.50 -19.38 -17.55
N PHE A 57 12.73 -18.98 -18.56
CA PHE A 57 13.14 -17.93 -19.49
C PHE A 57 13.25 -16.56 -18.78
N PHE A 58 12.23 -16.16 -18.02
CA PHE A 58 12.21 -14.87 -17.33
C PHE A 58 13.14 -14.82 -16.11
N ASP A 59 13.47 -15.95 -15.50
CA ASP A 59 14.45 -16.02 -14.39
C ASP A 59 15.89 -15.70 -14.84
N LYS A 60 16.18 -15.78 -16.14
CA LYS A 60 17.51 -15.41 -16.70
C LYS A 60 17.80 -13.91 -16.61
N PHE A 61 16.78 -13.06 -16.61
CA PHE A 61 16.94 -11.61 -16.58
C PHE A 61 16.97 -11.08 -15.14
N PRO A 62 17.93 -10.23 -14.74
CA PRO A 62 18.10 -9.81 -13.34
C PRO A 62 16.92 -9.01 -12.78
N ILE A 63 16.20 -8.26 -13.62
CA ILE A 63 15.04 -7.44 -13.21
C ILE A 63 13.83 -8.34 -12.95
N THR A 64 13.48 -9.20 -13.90
CA THR A 64 12.35 -10.13 -13.78
C THR A 64 12.59 -11.19 -12.71
N ARG A 65 13.83 -11.66 -12.55
CA ARG A 65 14.22 -12.58 -11.48
C ARG A 65 13.94 -12.03 -10.08
N LYS A 66 14.31 -10.77 -9.82
CA LYS A 66 14.00 -10.12 -8.52
C LYS A 66 12.49 -10.06 -8.25
N TYR A 67 11.73 -9.77 -9.29
CA TYR A 67 10.27 -9.71 -9.22
C TYR A 67 9.66 -11.10 -8.99
N LEU A 68 10.02 -12.10 -9.78
CA LEU A 68 9.55 -13.47 -9.63
C LEU A 68 9.92 -14.07 -8.28
N ASN A 69 11.14 -13.84 -7.80
CA ASN A 69 11.59 -14.29 -6.49
C ASN A 69 10.78 -13.67 -5.33
N LYS A 70 10.29 -12.44 -5.46
CA LYS A 70 9.42 -11.82 -4.47
C LYS A 70 8.05 -12.51 -4.38
N ILE A 71 7.48 -12.92 -5.51
CA ILE A 71 6.22 -13.67 -5.55
C ILE A 71 6.47 -15.12 -5.08
N ARG A 72 7.52 -15.75 -5.58
CA ARG A 72 7.92 -17.11 -5.26
C ARG A 72 8.07 -17.33 -3.76
N LYS A 73 8.84 -16.50 -3.05
CA LYS A 73 9.03 -16.58 -1.60
C LYS A 73 7.71 -16.56 -0.82
N ARG A 74 6.71 -15.82 -1.28
CA ARG A 74 5.38 -15.80 -0.64
C ARG A 74 4.60 -17.09 -0.86
N ILE A 75 4.76 -17.71 -2.03
CA ILE A 75 4.08 -18.98 -2.35
C ILE A 75 4.79 -20.14 -1.63
N GLU A 76 6.13 -20.13 -1.56
CA GLU A 76 6.92 -21.15 -0.87
C GLU A 76 6.57 -21.29 0.61
N ILE A 77 6.28 -20.18 1.29
CA ILE A 77 5.86 -20.20 2.72
C ILE A 77 4.50 -20.86 2.89
N LEU A 78 3.61 -20.74 1.91
CA LEU A 78 2.22 -21.24 2.00
C LEU A 78 2.05 -22.67 1.47
N GLU A 79 2.88 -23.05 0.50
CA GLU A 79 2.78 -24.35 -0.16
C GLU A 79 4.15 -25.03 -0.15
N MET A 80 4.26 -26.13 0.59
CA MET A 80 5.43 -27.02 0.58
C MET A 80 5.44 -27.93 -0.65
N SER A 81 5.17 -27.37 -1.83
CA SER A 81 5.11 -28.13 -3.08
C SER A 81 6.47 -28.19 -3.76
N ASP A 82 6.62 -29.10 -4.71
CA ASP A 82 7.82 -29.20 -5.56
C ASP A 82 8.16 -27.87 -6.23
N ASN A 83 9.46 -27.61 -6.39
CA ASN A 83 9.99 -26.43 -7.09
C ASN A 83 9.31 -26.17 -8.45
N TRP A 84 8.91 -27.23 -9.14
CA TRP A 84 8.19 -27.14 -10.41
C TRP A 84 6.80 -26.53 -10.24
N THR A 85 6.03 -26.99 -9.26
CA THR A 85 4.67 -26.49 -8.97
C THR A 85 4.70 -25.02 -8.51
N ILE A 86 5.64 -24.68 -7.64
CA ILE A 86 5.85 -23.30 -7.14
C ILE A 86 6.22 -22.36 -8.29
N SER A 87 7.20 -22.75 -9.14
CA SER A 87 7.62 -21.94 -10.29
C SER A 87 6.47 -21.69 -11.27
N ARG A 88 5.68 -22.73 -11.54
CA ARG A 88 4.49 -22.65 -12.39
C ARG A 88 3.42 -21.71 -11.83
N LYS A 89 3.10 -21.80 -10.53
CA LYS A 89 2.14 -20.89 -9.87
C LYS A 89 2.65 -19.46 -9.83
N THR A 90 3.94 -19.29 -9.53
CA THR A 90 4.61 -17.98 -9.56
C THR A 90 4.45 -17.31 -10.92
N MET A 91 4.71 -18.05 -12.00
CA MET A 91 4.59 -17.51 -13.36
C MET A 91 3.15 -17.18 -13.72
N LYS A 92 2.19 -18.04 -13.37
CA LYS A 92 0.76 -17.75 -13.56
C LYS A 92 0.34 -16.45 -12.88
N PHE A 93 0.73 -16.24 -11.63
CA PHE A 93 0.39 -15.04 -10.88
C PHE A 93 1.03 -13.79 -11.49
N ALA A 94 2.30 -13.90 -11.90
CA ALA A 94 2.99 -12.84 -12.61
C ALA A 94 2.26 -12.47 -13.91
N PHE A 95 1.86 -13.46 -14.72
CA PHE A 95 1.15 -13.23 -15.98
C PHE A 95 -0.26 -12.65 -15.79
N VAL A 96 -1.02 -13.14 -14.81
CA VAL A 96 -2.35 -12.59 -14.52
C VAL A 96 -2.23 -11.13 -14.07
N SER A 97 -1.27 -10.83 -13.18
CA SER A 97 -1.08 -9.48 -12.70
C SER A 97 -0.56 -8.53 -13.77
N THR A 98 0.44 -8.92 -14.55
CA THR A 98 0.95 -8.10 -15.66
C THR A 98 -0.04 -7.98 -16.81
N GLY A 99 -0.77 -9.03 -17.13
CA GLY A 99 -1.80 -9.04 -18.18
C GLY A 99 -2.95 -8.07 -17.87
N THR A 100 -3.47 -8.08 -16.64
CA THR A 100 -4.52 -7.13 -16.22
C THR A 100 -4.03 -5.69 -16.25
N VAL A 101 -2.79 -5.43 -15.85
CA VAL A 101 -2.16 -4.12 -15.92
C VAL A 101 -2.02 -3.66 -17.38
N VAL A 102 -1.56 -4.52 -18.29
CA VAL A 102 -1.42 -4.19 -19.72
C VAL A 102 -2.77 -3.88 -20.36
N VAL A 103 -3.81 -4.66 -20.04
CA VAL A 103 -5.18 -4.38 -20.53
C VAL A 103 -5.67 -3.02 -20.03
N MET A 104 -5.49 -2.71 -18.76
CA MET A 104 -5.91 -1.44 -18.17
C MET A 104 -5.14 -0.25 -18.75
N LEU A 105 -3.84 -0.43 -18.98
CA LEU A 105 -2.97 0.54 -19.66
C LEU A 105 -3.46 0.83 -21.08
N GLY A 106 -3.79 -0.23 -21.84
CA GLY A 106 -4.33 -0.10 -23.19
C GLY A 106 -5.64 0.69 -23.23
N ILE A 107 -6.55 0.43 -22.27
CA ILE A 107 -7.80 1.19 -22.18
C ILE A 107 -7.53 2.67 -21.87
N LEU A 108 -6.63 2.97 -20.93
CA LEU A 108 -6.29 4.35 -20.55
C LEU A 108 -5.63 5.12 -21.70
N LEU A 109 -4.71 4.49 -22.43
CA LEU A 109 -4.04 5.10 -23.59
C LEU A 109 -4.98 5.29 -24.79
N MET A 110 -6.00 4.45 -24.93
CA MET A 110 -7.05 4.66 -25.96
C MET A 110 -7.93 5.87 -25.68
N LEU A 111 -8.09 6.26 -24.42
CA LEU A 111 -8.93 7.42 -24.06
C LEU A 111 -8.28 8.75 -24.47
N ASN A 112 -6.98 8.94 -24.22
CA ASN A 112 -6.19 10.10 -24.70
C ASN A 112 -4.68 9.87 -24.44
N MET A 113 -3.80 10.48 -25.28
CA MET A 113 -2.34 10.39 -25.13
C MET A 113 -1.70 11.60 -24.42
N ASP A 114 -2.40 12.22 -23.48
CA ASP A 114 -1.87 13.36 -22.75
C ASP A 114 -0.92 12.91 -21.62
N MET A 115 0.00 13.79 -21.21
CA MET A 115 0.92 13.56 -20.08
C MET A 115 0.18 13.21 -18.79
N TYR A 116 -1.04 13.72 -18.62
CA TYR A 116 -1.95 13.38 -17.53
C TYR A 116 -2.28 11.89 -17.50
N TYR A 117 -2.77 11.32 -18.61
CA TYR A 117 -3.11 9.88 -18.68
C TYR A 117 -1.89 8.99 -18.51
N PHE A 118 -0.70 9.44 -18.91
CA PHE A 118 0.53 8.75 -18.62
C PHE A 118 0.80 8.66 -17.11
N MET A 119 0.69 9.75 -16.36
CA MET A 119 0.83 9.76 -14.91
C MET A 119 -0.22 8.88 -14.20
N VAL A 120 -1.48 8.97 -14.63
CA VAL A 120 -2.58 8.12 -14.16
C VAL A 120 -2.25 6.65 -14.39
N SER A 121 -1.73 6.31 -15.57
CA SER A 121 -1.37 4.93 -15.90
C SER A 121 -0.28 4.39 -15.00
N VAL A 122 0.77 5.16 -14.72
CA VAL A 122 1.88 4.75 -13.83
C VAL A 122 1.38 4.46 -12.41
N ILE A 123 0.54 5.35 -11.86
CA ILE A 123 -0.04 5.15 -10.51
C ILE A 123 -0.93 3.92 -10.49
N THR A 124 -1.81 3.79 -11.48
CA THR A 124 -2.72 2.66 -11.60
C THR A 124 -1.98 1.34 -11.73
N ILE A 125 -0.90 1.28 -12.51
CA ILE A 125 -0.03 0.10 -12.63
C ILE A 125 0.49 -0.34 -11.26
N ILE A 126 1.08 0.58 -10.51
CA ILE A 126 1.68 0.26 -9.21
C ILE A 126 0.63 -0.25 -8.22
N VAL A 127 -0.53 0.41 -8.18
CA VAL A 127 -1.61 0.09 -7.26
C VAL A 127 -2.28 -1.23 -7.61
N VAL A 128 -2.76 -1.38 -8.84
CA VAL A 128 -3.52 -2.55 -9.30
C VAL A 128 -2.65 -3.80 -9.32
N HIS A 129 -1.40 -3.69 -9.80
CA HIS A 129 -0.46 -4.80 -9.80
C HIS A 129 -0.22 -5.36 -8.39
N ASN A 130 0.08 -4.50 -7.41
CA ASN A 130 0.30 -4.93 -6.04
C ASN A 130 -0.97 -5.51 -5.39
N GLN A 131 -2.13 -4.94 -5.72
CA GLN A 131 -3.43 -5.41 -5.22
C GLN A 131 -3.75 -6.84 -5.73
N ILE A 132 -3.55 -7.09 -7.03
CA ILE A 132 -3.82 -8.40 -7.64
C ILE A 132 -2.91 -9.48 -7.06
N ILE A 133 -1.59 -9.22 -6.94
CA ILE A 133 -0.67 -10.20 -6.35
C ILE A 133 -1.07 -10.52 -4.92
N THR A 134 -1.38 -9.50 -4.12
CA THR A 134 -1.81 -9.70 -2.73
C THR A 134 -3.09 -10.52 -2.68
N MET A 135 -4.09 -10.21 -3.50
CA MET A 135 -5.36 -10.97 -3.58
C MET A 135 -5.14 -12.44 -3.96
N LEU A 136 -4.24 -12.71 -4.92
CA LEU A 136 -3.95 -14.08 -5.35
C LEU A 136 -3.26 -14.90 -4.25
N VAL A 137 -2.34 -14.29 -3.51
CA VAL A 137 -1.63 -14.94 -2.40
C VAL A 137 -2.57 -15.15 -1.20
N ASP A 138 -3.36 -14.14 -0.84
CA ASP A 138 -4.33 -14.22 0.26
C ASP A 138 -5.38 -15.32 -0.02
N ASN A 139 -5.77 -15.53 -1.28
CA ASN A 139 -6.67 -16.60 -1.66
C ASN A 139 -6.08 -18.00 -1.43
N ILE A 140 -4.76 -18.19 -1.63
CA ILE A 140 -4.10 -19.47 -1.30
C ILE A 140 -4.13 -19.71 0.20
N GLU A 141 -3.76 -18.70 0.98
CA GLU A 141 -3.73 -18.80 2.43
C GLU A 141 -5.13 -19.08 3.01
N ASN A 142 -6.14 -18.36 2.54
CA ASN A 142 -7.53 -18.58 2.97
C ASN A 142 -8.04 -19.99 2.58
N LYS A 143 -7.66 -20.46 1.39
CA LYS A 143 -8.01 -21.83 0.95
C LYS A 143 -7.36 -22.88 1.86
N LEU A 144 -6.10 -22.69 2.19
CA LEU A 144 -5.37 -23.60 3.09
C LEU A 144 -5.96 -23.61 4.49
N LEU A 145 -6.38 -22.45 5.04
CA LEU A 145 -7.07 -22.38 6.32
C LEU A 145 -8.41 -23.12 6.33
N ILE A 146 -9.21 -23.01 5.26
CA ILE A 146 -10.47 -23.73 5.12
C ILE A 146 -10.23 -25.24 5.07
N GLN A 147 -9.20 -25.69 4.34
CA GLN A 147 -8.83 -27.09 4.26
C GLN A 147 -8.32 -27.63 5.60
N PHE A 148 -7.58 -26.79 6.33
CA PHE A 148 -7.08 -27.14 7.66
C PHE A 148 -8.21 -27.21 8.70
N GLU A 149 -9.18 -26.29 8.66
CA GLU A 149 -10.36 -26.38 9.54
C GLU A 149 -11.15 -27.68 9.34
N LYS A 150 -11.28 -28.13 8.07
CA LYS A 150 -11.89 -29.43 7.78
C LYS A 150 -11.04 -30.60 8.31
N PHE A 151 -9.73 -30.55 8.06
CA PHE A 151 -8.78 -31.57 8.55
C PHE A 151 -8.83 -31.75 10.07
N LEU A 152 -8.97 -30.66 10.85
CA LEU A 152 -9.18 -30.76 12.29
C LEU A 152 -10.47 -31.49 12.67
N GLY A 153 -11.52 -31.36 11.82
CA GLY A 153 -12.76 -32.09 11.98
C GLY A 153 -12.58 -33.59 11.73
N ASP A 154 -11.84 -33.94 10.68
CA ASP A 154 -11.54 -35.32 10.31
C ASP A 154 -10.67 -36.00 11.39
N ILE A 155 -9.64 -35.32 11.91
CA ILE A 155 -8.82 -35.81 13.05
C ILE A 155 -9.67 -36.04 14.29
N ARG A 156 -10.60 -35.13 14.62
CA ARG A 156 -11.50 -35.31 15.74
C ARG A 156 -12.29 -36.62 15.62
N HIS A 157 -12.77 -36.93 14.41
CA HIS A 157 -13.52 -38.14 14.13
C HIS A 157 -12.66 -39.38 14.35
N HIS A 158 -11.50 -39.48 13.71
CA HIS A 158 -10.60 -40.62 13.84
C HIS A 158 -10.01 -40.76 15.25
N TYR A 159 -9.76 -39.65 15.96
CA TYR A 159 -9.31 -39.74 17.35
C TYR A 159 -10.36 -40.31 18.31
N HIS A 160 -11.64 -40.08 18.05
CA HIS A 160 -12.73 -40.74 18.77
C HIS A 160 -12.77 -42.24 18.53
N GLU A 161 -12.32 -42.71 17.36
CA GLU A 161 -12.30 -44.13 17.01
C GLU A 161 -11.09 -44.88 17.62
N HIS A 162 -9.92 -44.28 17.54
CA HIS A 162 -8.67 -44.95 17.86
C HIS A 162 -8.07 -44.53 19.23
N GLY A 163 -8.32 -43.33 19.68
CA GLY A 163 -7.71 -42.78 20.89
C GLY A 163 -6.21 -42.45 20.74
N MET A 164 -5.61 -42.67 19.56
CA MET A 164 -4.21 -42.45 19.23
C MET A 164 -4.07 -41.32 18.25
N ILE A 165 -3.16 -40.35 18.53
CA ILE A 165 -3.02 -39.11 17.74
C ILE A 165 -2.33 -39.36 16.42
N ASP A 166 -1.29 -40.12 16.39
CA ASP A 166 -0.50 -40.49 15.23
C ASP A 166 -1.36 -41.23 14.18
N GLU A 167 -2.17 -42.20 14.62
CA GLU A 167 -3.13 -42.91 13.77
C GLU A 167 -4.23 -41.95 13.25
N ALA A 168 -4.80 -41.12 14.11
CA ALA A 168 -5.84 -40.17 13.72
C ALA A 168 -5.32 -39.15 12.68
N VAL A 169 -4.07 -38.69 12.81
CA VAL A 169 -3.43 -37.82 11.82
C VAL A 169 -3.21 -38.57 10.51
N TYR A 170 -2.70 -39.82 10.57
CA TYR A 170 -2.42 -40.64 9.41
C TYR A 170 -3.69 -40.92 8.58
N ASP A 171 -4.75 -41.35 9.23
CA ASP A 171 -6.01 -41.65 8.56
C ASP A 171 -6.65 -40.44 7.91
N SER A 172 -6.56 -39.28 8.58
CA SER A 172 -7.05 -38.02 8.05
C SER A 172 -6.29 -37.52 6.82
N ILE A 173 -5.08 -38.02 6.51
CA ILE A 173 -4.32 -37.66 5.31
C ILE A 173 -5.05 -38.05 4.03
N ASN A 174 -5.71 -39.22 4.03
CA ASN A 174 -6.39 -39.74 2.85
C ASN A 174 -7.63 -38.93 2.46
N ASP A 175 -8.27 -38.27 3.43
CA ASP A 175 -9.53 -37.54 3.27
C ASP A 175 -9.31 -36.08 2.90
N CYS A 176 -8.05 -35.59 2.98
CA CYS A 176 -7.76 -34.19 2.77
C CYS A 176 -7.32 -33.85 1.32
N PRO A 177 -7.59 -32.60 0.85
CA PRO A 177 -7.14 -32.13 -0.45
C PRO A 177 -5.60 -32.11 -0.56
N TYR A 178 -5.08 -32.18 -1.79
CA TYR A 178 -3.64 -32.29 -2.07
C TYR A 178 -2.79 -31.22 -1.37
N GLU A 179 -3.24 -29.96 -1.34
CA GLU A 179 -2.48 -28.90 -0.71
C GLU A 179 -2.33 -29.11 0.81
N MET A 180 -3.39 -29.63 1.45
CA MET A 180 -3.36 -29.94 2.88
C MET A 180 -2.64 -31.25 3.16
N SER A 181 -2.75 -32.28 2.28
CA SER A 181 -2.12 -33.57 2.49
C SER A 181 -0.59 -33.50 2.60
N ILE A 182 0.06 -32.57 1.90
CA ILE A 182 1.51 -32.35 1.99
C ILE A 182 1.90 -31.91 3.42
N HIS A 183 1.15 -30.97 3.99
CA HIS A 183 1.37 -30.52 5.36
C HIS A 183 1.03 -31.62 6.39
N ALA A 184 -0.06 -32.37 6.14
CA ALA A 184 -0.48 -33.47 7.01
C ALA A 184 0.56 -34.60 7.03
N HIS A 185 1.13 -34.97 5.87
CA HIS A 185 2.24 -35.92 5.82
C HIS A 185 3.45 -35.44 6.62
N LYS A 186 3.79 -34.13 6.47
CA LYS A 186 4.93 -33.58 7.21
C LYS A 186 4.70 -33.56 8.72
N MET A 187 3.46 -33.27 9.14
CA MET A 187 3.08 -33.36 10.56
C MET A 187 3.17 -34.80 11.09
N TYR A 188 2.69 -35.77 10.30
CA TYR A 188 2.82 -37.17 10.66
C TYR A 188 4.29 -37.61 10.74
N GLU A 189 5.15 -37.22 9.79
CA GLU A 189 6.59 -37.48 9.85
C GLU A 189 7.24 -36.96 11.14
N VAL A 190 6.84 -35.78 11.61
CA VAL A 190 7.32 -35.19 12.87
C VAL A 190 6.87 -36.05 14.06
N LEU A 191 5.61 -36.47 14.13
CA LEU A 191 5.08 -37.27 15.23
C LEU A 191 5.64 -38.68 15.24
N ALA A 192 5.94 -39.26 14.08
CA ALA A 192 6.48 -40.62 13.91
C ALA A 192 8.04 -40.68 13.97
N SER A 193 8.72 -39.55 14.17
CA SER A 193 10.19 -39.49 14.21
C SER A 193 10.76 -39.99 15.53
N ASP A 194 12.03 -40.42 15.49
CA ASP A 194 12.77 -40.83 16.70
C ASP A 194 13.06 -39.67 17.65
N ASP A 195 13.15 -38.43 17.10
CA ASP A 195 13.32 -37.20 17.87
C ASP A 195 12.25 -36.17 17.42
N PRO A 196 11.03 -36.29 17.96
CA PRO A 196 9.92 -35.41 17.55
C PRO A 196 10.14 -33.94 17.93
N GLU A 197 10.92 -33.66 18.97
CA GLU A 197 11.17 -32.30 19.48
C GLU A 197 12.04 -31.50 18.52
N ALA A 198 13.14 -32.09 18.04
CA ALA A 198 14.00 -31.46 17.03
C ALA A 198 13.30 -31.30 15.68
N GLU A 199 12.46 -32.26 15.26
CA GLU A 199 11.70 -32.16 14.03
C GLU A 199 10.53 -31.16 14.13
N LEU A 200 9.92 -31.00 15.31
CA LEU A 200 8.92 -29.96 15.59
C LEU A 200 9.53 -28.56 15.44
N GLU A 201 10.74 -28.35 15.95
CA GLU A 201 11.42 -27.06 15.80
C GLU A 201 11.71 -26.74 14.33
N LYS A 202 12.19 -27.72 13.56
CA LYS A 202 12.38 -27.58 12.12
C LYS A 202 11.05 -27.29 11.38
N TYR A 203 9.98 -27.99 11.75
CA TYR A 203 8.66 -27.74 11.18
C TYR A 203 8.16 -26.33 11.49
N ASN A 204 8.42 -25.82 12.70
CA ASN A 204 8.02 -24.47 13.09
C ASN A 204 8.63 -23.36 12.22
N GLU A 205 9.82 -23.58 11.62
CA GLU A 205 10.41 -22.63 10.67
C GLU A 205 9.69 -22.59 9.33
N ILE A 206 9.14 -23.72 8.88
CA ILE A 206 8.54 -23.88 7.56
C ILE A 206 7.01 -23.88 7.56
N ALA A 207 6.39 -23.97 8.73
CA ALA A 207 4.93 -24.01 8.88
C ALA A 207 4.27 -22.74 8.29
N PRO A 208 3.17 -22.89 7.50
CA PRO A 208 2.55 -21.79 6.75
C PRO A 208 1.94 -20.70 7.65
N ASN A 209 1.52 -21.06 8.84
CA ASN A 209 0.97 -20.12 9.82
C ASN A 209 1.00 -20.71 11.25
N LYS A 210 0.66 -19.87 12.22
CA LYS A 210 0.64 -20.22 13.64
C LYS A 210 -0.28 -21.40 13.99
N TYR A 211 -1.41 -21.54 13.30
CA TYR A 211 -2.40 -22.58 13.64
C TYR A 211 -1.87 -23.99 13.37
N PHE A 212 -1.08 -24.16 12.30
CA PHE A 212 -0.40 -25.42 12.01
C PHE A 212 0.62 -25.76 13.10
N LYS A 213 1.37 -24.76 13.58
CA LYS A 213 2.30 -24.91 14.70
C LYS A 213 1.57 -25.34 15.97
N THR A 214 0.50 -24.60 16.34
CA THR A 214 -0.30 -24.89 17.54
C THR A 214 -0.87 -26.30 17.50
N PHE A 215 -1.41 -26.72 16.37
CA PHE A 215 -1.97 -28.05 16.21
C PHE A 215 -0.90 -29.13 16.42
N LEU A 216 0.22 -29.06 15.69
CA LEU A 216 1.27 -30.06 15.78
C LEU A 216 1.87 -30.12 17.19
N ALA A 217 2.09 -28.97 17.81
CA ALA A 217 2.58 -28.87 19.16
C ALA A 217 1.59 -29.47 20.18
N ASN A 218 0.27 -29.27 19.99
CA ASN A 218 -0.76 -29.92 20.81
C ASN A 218 -0.73 -31.44 20.64
N CYS A 219 -0.61 -31.95 19.40
CA CYS A 219 -0.46 -33.37 19.12
C CYS A 219 0.77 -33.96 19.82
N TYR A 220 1.93 -33.31 19.69
CA TYR A 220 3.18 -33.72 20.35
C TYR A 220 3.04 -33.75 21.89
N THR A 221 2.40 -32.73 22.47
CA THR A 221 2.20 -32.65 23.91
C THR A 221 1.38 -33.84 24.44
N VAL A 222 0.28 -34.16 23.74
CA VAL A 222 -0.58 -35.27 24.14
C VAL A 222 0.07 -36.63 23.86
N GLN A 223 0.87 -36.74 22.80
CA GLN A 223 1.67 -37.95 22.54
C GLN A 223 2.71 -38.18 23.63
N LYS A 224 3.37 -37.13 24.14
CA LYS A 224 4.41 -37.19 25.13
C LYS A 224 3.87 -37.42 26.57
N PHE A 225 2.76 -36.79 26.91
CA PHE A 225 2.24 -36.76 28.30
C PHE A 225 0.90 -37.48 28.47
N GLY A 226 0.30 -37.97 27.39
CA GLY A 226 -1.03 -38.57 27.37
C GLY A 226 -2.17 -37.55 27.30
N ASP A 227 -3.35 -37.98 26.87
CA ASP A 227 -4.55 -37.16 26.94
C ASP A 227 -5.18 -37.23 28.33
N LYS A 228 -5.54 -36.08 28.90
CA LYS A 228 -6.24 -35.99 30.16
C LYS A 228 -7.72 -35.74 29.95
N THR A 229 -8.53 -36.34 30.76
CA THR A 229 -9.97 -36.05 30.82
C THR A 229 -10.22 -35.04 31.93
N LEU A 230 -10.89 -33.94 31.63
CA LEU A 230 -11.38 -32.97 32.57
C LEU A 230 -12.89 -32.91 32.47
N ASP A 231 -13.61 -33.16 33.58
CA ASP A 231 -15.07 -33.21 33.60
C ASP A 231 -15.66 -34.18 32.55
N ASP A 232 -15.03 -35.35 32.36
CA ASP A 232 -15.30 -36.40 31.37
C ASP A 232 -15.01 -36.07 29.91
N ASP A 233 -14.53 -34.86 29.60
CA ASP A 233 -14.15 -34.44 28.25
C ASP A 233 -12.63 -34.56 28.01
N SER A 234 -12.22 -35.10 26.85
CA SER A 234 -10.81 -35.13 26.42
C SER A 234 -10.27 -33.72 26.24
N MET A 235 -9.13 -33.44 26.86
CA MET A 235 -8.45 -32.15 26.70
C MET A 235 -7.97 -31.91 25.28
N PHE A 236 -7.53 -32.95 24.58
CA PHE A 236 -7.12 -32.87 23.18
C PHE A 236 -8.29 -32.43 22.30
N LEU A 237 -9.44 -33.08 22.43
CA LEU A 237 -10.63 -32.75 21.66
C LEU A 237 -11.15 -31.34 21.96
N THR A 238 -11.06 -30.96 23.21
CA THR A 238 -11.40 -29.61 23.66
C THR A 238 -10.48 -28.58 23.00
N ASN A 239 -9.17 -28.83 22.98
CA ASN A 239 -8.18 -27.95 22.34
C ASN A 239 -8.36 -27.89 20.82
N LEU A 240 -8.70 -29.00 20.16
CA LEU A 240 -9.05 -29.01 18.74
C LEU A 240 -10.26 -28.11 18.43
N ASN A 241 -11.29 -28.15 19.29
CA ASN A 241 -12.45 -27.28 19.13
C ASN A 241 -12.10 -25.79 19.25
N TYR A 242 -11.18 -25.45 20.19
CA TYR A 242 -10.69 -24.07 20.31
C TYR A 242 -9.94 -23.64 19.08
N LEU A 243 -9.00 -24.45 18.61
CA LEU A 243 -8.22 -24.16 17.43
C LEU A 243 -9.14 -23.93 16.21
N LYS A 244 -10.16 -24.77 16.07
CA LYS A 244 -11.18 -24.63 15.03
C LYS A 244 -11.96 -23.31 15.14
N GLN A 245 -12.39 -22.94 16.35
CA GLN A 245 -13.06 -21.66 16.60
C GLN A 245 -12.16 -20.46 16.28
N GLU A 246 -10.89 -20.53 16.65
CA GLU A 246 -9.89 -19.52 16.36
C GLU A 246 -9.69 -19.33 14.85
N ILE A 247 -9.54 -20.41 14.11
CA ILE A 247 -9.43 -20.38 12.65
C ILE A 247 -10.68 -19.76 12.01
N ASN A 248 -11.86 -20.11 12.50
CA ASN A 248 -13.12 -19.55 11.99
C ASN A 248 -13.23 -18.04 12.28
N MET A 249 -12.86 -17.59 13.47
CA MET A 249 -12.81 -16.17 13.81
C MET A 249 -11.85 -15.41 12.91
N GLU A 250 -10.65 -15.96 12.67
CA GLU A 250 -9.66 -15.37 11.79
C GLU A 250 -10.14 -15.28 10.34
N MET A 251 -10.75 -16.34 9.82
CA MET A 251 -11.33 -16.35 8.48
C MET A 251 -12.44 -15.29 8.32
N LEU A 252 -13.31 -15.16 9.32
CA LEU A 252 -14.36 -14.13 9.32
C LEU A 252 -13.77 -12.72 9.38
N ARG A 253 -12.76 -12.51 10.23
CA ARG A 253 -12.03 -11.25 10.33
C ARG A 253 -11.39 -10.86 9.00
N ARG A 254 -10.68 -11.78 8.35
CA ARG A 254 -10.05 -11.55 7.04
C ARG A 254 -11.08 -11.24 5.96
N LYS A 255 -12.17 -12.01 5.88
CA LYS A 255 -13.26 -11.75 4.93
C LYS A 255 -13.87 -10.36 5.12
N LYS A 256 -14.15 -9.96 6.38
CA LYS A 256 -14.67 -8.62 6.70
C LYS A 256 -13.68 -7.51 6.31
N LEU A 257 -12.39 -7.67 6.64
CA LEU A 257 -11.35 -6.71 6.27
C LEU A 257 -11.20 -6.61 4.74
N ASP A 258 -11.14 -7.73 4.03
CA ASP A 258 -11.03 -7.75 2.58
C ASP A 258 -12.21 -7.04 1.92
N TYR A 259 -13.42 -7.33 2.36
CA TYR A 259 -14.62 -6.67 1.86
C TYR A 259 -14.56 -5.14 2.05
N LEU A 260 -14.22 -4.69 3.25
CA LEU A 260 -14.14 -3.26 3.56
C LEU A 260 -13.02 -2.57 2.77
N PHE A 261 -11.81 -3.09 2.80
CA PHE A 261 -10.64 -2.40 2.26
C PHE A 261 -10.49 -2.49 0.75
N ASN A 262 -11.00 -3.54 0.10
CA ASN A 262 -10.99 -3.62 -1.37
C ASN A 262 -11.86 -2.54 -1.99
N SER A 263 -13.06 -2.28 -1.45
CA SER A 263 -13.93 -1.19 -1.90
C SER A 263 -13.32 0.19 -1.63
N LEU A 264 -12.64 0.39 -0.49
CA LEU A 264 -12.01 1.65 -0.13
C LEU A 264 -10.82 2.00 -1.03
N ALA A 265 -10.06 1.01 -1.48
CA ALA A 265 -8.97 1.24 -2.43
C ALA A 265 -9.50 1.78 -3.77
N ILE A 266 -10.65 1.31 -4.25
CA ILE A 266 -11.31 1.80 -5.47
C ILE A 266 -11.81 3.24 -5.26
N ILE A 267 -12.46 3.53 -4.13
CA ILE A 267 -12.96 4.88 -3.80
C ILE A 267 -11.80 5.89 -3.77
N ALA A 268 -10.66 5.54 -3.18
CA ALA A 268 -9.48 6.41 -3.13
C ALA A 268 -8.90 6.72 -4.52
N LEU A 269 -9.05 5.80 -5.50
CA LEU A 269 -8.58 5.98 -6.87
C LEU A 269 -9.60 6.69 -7.78
N ALA A 270 -10.90 6.63 -7.45
CA ALA A 270 -11.97 7.17 -8.28
C ALA A 270 -11.77 8.64 -8.73
N PRO A 271 -11.29 9.56 -7.88
CA PRO A 271 -11.09 10.95 -8.26
C PRO A 271 -10.17 11.13 -9.47
N ILE A 272 -9.10 10.33 -9.56
CA ILE A 272 -8.14 10.42 -10.67
C ILE A 272 -8.83 10.21 -12.02
N PHE A 273 -9.75 9.26 -12.10
CA PHE A 273 -10.48 8.98 -13.34
C PHE A 273 -11.57 10.03 -13.64
N ALA A 274 -12.09 10.66 -12.59
CA ALA A 274 -13.15 11.67 -12.73
C ALA A 274 -12.62 13.06 -13.15
N LEU A 275 -11.35 13.40 -12.89
CA LEU A 275 -10.80 14.74 -13.11
C LEU A 275 -11.02 15.26 -14.53
N ARG A 276 -10.65 14.49 -15.56
CA ARG A 276 -10.81 14.92 -16.97
C ARG A 276 -12.26 14.98 -17.40
N PHE A 277 -13.14 14.16 -16.84
CA PHE A 277 -14.57 14.26 -17.06
C PHE A 277 -15.11 15.56 -16.47
N LEU A 278 -14.74 15.88 -15.23
CA LEU A 278 -15.12 17.12 -14.55
C LEU A 278 -14.61 18.38 -15.30
N GLU A 279 -13.38 18.34 -15.79
CA GLU A 279 -12.78 19.41 -16.59
C GLU A 279 -13.57 19.65 -17.88
N LYS A 280 -13.82 18.60 -18.67
CA LYS A 280 -14.59 18.70 -19.90
C LYS A 280 -16.03 19.19 -19.66
N TRP A 281 -16.67 18.67 -18.61
CA TRP A 281 -18.01 19.09 -18.21
C TRP A 281 -18.02 20.55 -17.74
N GLY A 282 -17.06 20.94 -16.90
CA GLY A 282 -16.94 22.29 -16.37
C GLY A 282 -16.66 23.30 -17.45
N THR A 283 -15.73 23.04 -18.37
CA THR A 283 -15.38 23.94 -19.47
C THR A 283 -16.48 24.03 -20.54
N ALA A 284 -17.28 22.99 -20.72
CA ALA A 284 -18.43 23.03 -21.63
C ALA A 284 -19.54 23.91 -21.09
N ASN A 285 -19.77 23.99 -19.79
CA ASN A 285 -20.81 24.81 -19.17
C ASN A 285 -20.32 26.22 -18.83
N LEU A 286 -19.05 26.38 -18.47
CA LEU A 286 -18.40 27.64 -18.09
C LEU A 286 -17.02 27.70 -18.74
N PRO A 287 -16.90 28.26 -19.97
CA PRO A 287 -15.64 28.34 -20.71
C PRO A 287 -14.51 29.03 -19.94
N GLU A 288 -14.84 29.98 -19.08
CA GLU A 288 -13.87 30.72 -18.23
C GLU A 288 -13.11 29.83 -17.24
N LEU A 289 -13.65 28.66 -16.87
CA LEU A 289 -12.96 27.67 -16.02
C LEU A 289 -11.72 27.12 -16.71
N LYS A 290 -11.62 27.19 -18.03
CA LYS A 290 -10.46 26.72 -18.78
C LYS A 290 -9.17 27.41 -18.36
N ILE A 291 -9.21 28.69 -18.02
CA ILE A 291 -8.05 29.45 -17.52
C ILE A 291 -7.49 28.84 -16.24
N TYR A 292 -8.38 28.32 -15.39
CA TYR A 292 -7.95 27.68 -14.13
C TYR A 292 -7.45 26.25 -14.35
N PHE A 293 -8.13 25.46 -15.17
CA PHE A 293 -7.76 24.05 -15.38
C PHE A 293 -6.49 23.88 -16.22
N GLU A 294 -6.36 24.63 -17.31
CA GLU A 294 -5.16 24.61 -18.17
C GLU A 294 -4.03 25.52 -17.64
N GLY A 295 -4.29 26.32 -16.60
CA GLY A 295 -3.34 27.25 -16.01
C GLY A 295 -2.48 26.61 -14.91
N SER A 296 -1.67 27.47 -14.29
CA SER A 296 -0.78 27.09 -13.17
C SER A 296 -1.53 26.50 -11.98
N TYR A 297 -2.76 26.97 -11.73
CA TYR A 297 -3.62 26.46 -10.67
C TYR A 297 -3.96 24.98 -10.88
N GLY A 298 -4.47 24.63 -12.06
CA GLY A 298 -4.84 23.26 -12.41
C GLY A 298 -3.66 22.31 -12.27
N PHE A 299 -2.50 22.69 -12.78
CA PHE A 299 -1.27 21.92 -12.67
C PHE A 299 -0.88 21.60 -11.20
N VAL A 300 -0.92 22.60 -10.32
CA VAL A 300 -0.58 22.42 -8.89
C VAL A 300 -1.59 21.51 -8.21
N ILE A 301 -2.90 21.71 -8.46
CA ILE A 301 -3.96 20.91 -7.86
C ILE A 301 -3.92 19.46 -8.36
N GLU A 302 -3.64 19.21 -9.63
CA GLU A 302 -3.47 17.86 -10.15
C GLU A 302 -2.36 17.11 -9.43
N ILE A 303 -1.18 17.71 -9.27
CA ILE A 303 -0.05 17.10 -8.52
C ILE A 303 -0.45 16.83 -7.07
N LEU A 304 -1.12 17.77 -6.41
CA LEU A 304 -1.58 17.62 -5.03
C LEU A 304 -2.56 16.45 -4.90
N LEU A 305 -3.53 16.33 -5.82
CA LEU A 305 -4.49 15.23 -5.83
C LEU A 305 -3.80 13.88 -6.07
N PHE A 306 -2.85 13.79 -7.00
CA PHE A 306 -2.04 12.58 -7.19
C PHE A 306 -1.29 12.18 -5.93
N ALA A 307 -0.65 13.14 -5.26
CA ALA A 307 0.06 12.89 -4.01
C ALA A 307 -0.89 12.39 -2.90
N LEU A 308 -2.08 12.99 -2.77
CA LEU A 308 -3.11 12.58 -1.81
C LEU A 308 -3.63 11.16 -2.08
N VAL A 309 -3.85 10.81 -3.35
CA VAL A 309 -4.30 9.45 -3.73
C VAL A 309 -3.24 8.41 -3.37
N ILE A 310 -1.96 8.65 -3.70
CA ILE A 310 -0.87 7.74 -3.36
C ILE A 310 -0.74 7.59 -1.84
N LEU A 311 -0.85 8.69 -1.10
CA LEU A 311 -0.78 8.69 0.36
C LEU A 311 -1.94 7.91 0.96
N SER A 312 -3.17 8.17 0.52
CA SER A 312 -4.38 7.47 0.98
C SER A 312 -4.29 5.98 0.70
N TYR A 313 -3.89 5.57 -0.49
CA TYR A 313 -3.69 4.17 -0.83
C TYR A 313 -2.64 3.49 0.07
N LYS A 314 -1.52 4.16 0.32
CA LYS A 314 -0.47 3.64 1.21
C LYS A 314 -0.97 3.47 2.65
N LEU A 315 -1.73 4.43 3.16
CA LEU A 315 -2.32 4.37 4.49
C LEU A 315 -3.38 3.26 4.61
N ILE A 316 -4.25 3.10 3.60
CA ILE A 316 -5.23 2.01 3.51
C ILE A 316 -4.53 0.65 3.58
N ASN A 317 -3.44 0.47 2.83
CA ASN A 317 -2.68 -0.78 2.87
C ASN A 317 -2.00 -1.03 4.22
N VAL A 318 -1.57 0.01 4.92
CA VAL A 318 -1.03 -0.13 6.29
C VAL A 318 -2.10 -0.59 7.27
N LEU A 319 -3.35 -0.09 7.14
CA LEU A 319 -4.47 -0.49 7.98
C LEU A 319 -4.97 -1.91 7.68
N LYS A 320 -4.94 -2.32 6.39
CA LYS A 320 -5.38 -3.65 5.95
C LYS A 320 -4.46 -4.76 6.44
N ARG A 321 -3.14 -4.55 6.34
CA ARG A 321 -2.15 -5.59 6.64
C ARG A 321 -2.06 -5.84 8.12
N GLU A 322 -1.92 -7.11 8.48
CA GLU A 322 -1.43 -7.51 9.79
C GLU A 322 0.04 -7.11 9.92
N TYR A 323 0.43 -6.92 11.17
CA TYR A 323 1.79 -6.53 11.49
C TYR A 323 2.73 -7.70 11.23
N THR A 324 3.43 -7.67 10.11
CA THR A 324 4.57 -8.55 9.87
C THR A 324 5.84 -7.76 10.08
N PHE A 325 6.75 -8.26 10.91
CA PHE A 325 8.10 -7.70 11.05
C PHE A 325 8.79 -7.75 9.69
N ASN A 326 8.65 -6.69 8.90
CA ASN A 326 9.41 -6.58 7.66
C ASN A 326 10.82 -6.13 8.01
N VAL A 327 11.77 -7.03 7.84
CA VAL A 327 13.19 -6.69 7.74
C VAL A 327 13.32 -5.65 6.62
N THR A 328 13.48 -4.40 7.01
CA THR A 328 13.63 -3.31 6.05
C THR A 328 14.96 -3.47 5.31
N ASN A 329 14.94 -3.20 3.99
CA ASN A 329 16.14 -3.15 3.16
C ASN A 329 17.16 -2.15 3.76
N GLU A 330 18.03 -2.64 4.61
CA GLU A 330 19.08 -1.84 5.27
C GLU A 330 20.17 -1.38 4.31
N GLY A 331 20.25 -1.97 3.11
CA GLY A 331 21.35 -1.78 2.18
C GLY A 331 21.53 -0.33 1.69
N ILE A 332 20.45 0.42 1.47
CA ILE A 332 20.51 1.80 0.99
C ILE A 332 20.95 2.74 2.13
N TYR A 333 20.36 2.58 3.30
CA TYR A 333 20.70 3.39 4.47
C TYR A 333 22.14 3.18 4.93
N LYS A 334 22.65 1.93 4.93
CA LYS A 334 24.06 1.61 5.23
C LYS A 334 25.03 2.27 4.24
N LYS A 335 24.65 2.39 2.95
CA LYS A 335 25.47 3.08 1.94
C LYS A 335 25.53 4.59 2.17
N ILE A 336 24.39 5.24 2.47
CA ILE A 336 24.32 6.69 2.70
C ILE A 336 25.04 7.05 4.01
N PHE A 337 24.97 6.19 5.02
CA PHE A 337 25.64 6.41 6.32
C PHE A 337 27.17 6.29 6.28
N LYS A 338 27.75 5.83 5.17
CA LYS A 338 29.21 5.83 4.94
C LYS A 338 29.75 7.22 4.63
N ILE A 339 28.88 8.19 4.31
CA ILE A 339 29.29 9.58 4.04
C ILE A 339 29.46 10.29 5.39
N ASP A 340 30.70 10.69 5.74
CA ASP A 340 31.06 11.27 7.04
C ASP A 340 30.28 12.55 7.36
N PHE A 341 29.99 13.38 6.37
CA PHE A 341 29.16 14.58 6.53
C PHE A 341 27.74 14.25 7.03
N VAL A 342 27.09 13.25 6.40
CA VAL A 342 25.74 12.82 6.78
C VAL A 342 25.73 12.25 8.19
N ARG A 343 26.76 11.45 8.52
CA ARG A 343 26.92 10.84 9.84
C ARG A 343 27.09 11.90 10.94
N SER A 344 27.94 12.89 10.70
CA SER A 344 28.18 13.99 11.65
C SER A 344 26.93 14.84 11.84
N PHE A 345 26.24 15.18 10.76
CA PHE A 345 25.01 15.98 10.82
C PHE A 345 23.89 15.27 11.61
N VAL A 346 23.69 13.97 11.36
CA VAL A 346 22.68 13.16 12.09
C VAL A 346 23.06 13.04 13.57
N LYS A 347 24.34 12.89 13.92
CA LYS A 347 24.79 12.89 15.32
C LYS A 347 24.51 14.21 16.04
N ILE A 348 24.70 15.34 15.38
CA ILE A 348 24.38 16.66 15.93
C ILE A 348 22.89 16.77 16.24
N LEU A 349 22.02 16.34 15.29
CA LEU A 349 20.56 16.34 15.49
C LEU A 349 20.11 15.42 16.63
N LYS A 350 20.72 14.24 16.76
CA LYS A 350 20.45 13.29 17.86
C LYS A 350 20.80 13.89 19.21
N ASN A 351 21.95 14.55 19.31
CA ASN A 351 22.45 15.10 20.57
C ASN A 351 21.71 16.38 20.98
N LYS A 352 21.23 17.18 20.01
CA LYS A 352 20.49 18.41 20.29
C LYS A 352 19.19 18.19 21.08
N ASP A 353 18.48 17.08 20.81
CA ASP A 353 17.21 16.73 21.44
C ASP A 353 17.23 15.28 21.98
N TYR A 354 18.09 15.02 22.98
CA TYR A 354 18.28 13.70 23.56
C TYR A 354 16.97 13.07 24.08
N THR A 355 16.11 13.85 24.73
CA THR A 355 14.80 13.39 25.22
C THR A 355 13.85 12.95 24.10
N LYS A 356 13.86 13.65 22.96
CA LYS A 356 13.08 13.24 21.78
C LYS A 356 13.66 11.99 21.14
N SER A 357 15.00 11.87 21.12
CA SER A 357 15.68 10.68 20.60
C SER A 357 15.32 9.42 21.41
N LEU A 358 15.29 9.51 22.74
CA LEU A 358 14.83 8.44 23.63
C LEU A 358 13.36 8.07 23.40
N ARG A 359 12.50 9.10 23.18
CA ARG A 359 11.09 8.86 22.86
C ARG A 359 10.94 8.11 21.54
N TYR A 360 11.71 8.44 20.51
CA TYR A 360 11.71 7.74 19.23
C TYR A 360 12.24 6.32 19.36
N GLU A 361 13.29 6.12 20.16
CA GLU A 361 13.83 4.79 20.44
C GLU A 361 12.80 3.91 21.13
N ARG A 362 12.13 4.41 22.18
CA ARG A 362 11.03 3.69 22.85
C ARG A 362 9.88 3.38 21.89
N LEU A 363 9.48 4.36 21.05
CA LEU A 363 8.44 4.13 20.05
C LEU A 363 8.85 3.07 19.04
N MET A 364 10.09 3.07 18.56
CA MET A 364 10.59 2.07 17.61
C MET A 364 10.67 0.69 18.25
N LYS A 365 11.12 0.59 19.51
CA LYS A 365 11.10 -0.68 20.28
C LYS A 365 9.68 -1.21 20.43
N ILE A 366 8.74 -0.38 20.90
CA ILE A 366 7.31 -0.75 21.03
C ILE A 366 6.73 -1.25 19.70
N ILE A 367 7.13 -0.64 18.57
CA ILE A 367 6.63 -1.00 17.23
C ILE A 367 7.43 -2.18 16.63
N GLY A 368 8.46 -2.68 17.29
CA GLY A 368 9.31 -3.77 16.79
C GLY A 368 10.08 -3.40 15.52
N ILE A 369 10.45 -2.13 15.35
CA ILE A 369 11.22 -1.69 14.19
C ILE A 369 12.71 -1.73 14.55
N ASN A 370 13.45 -2.69 14.00
CA ASN A 370 14.90 -2.81 14.11
C ASN A 370 15.64 -1.73 13.30
N LYS A 371 15.36 -0.45 13.58
CA LYS A 371 16.08 0.69 12.99
C LYS A 371 16.77 1.46 14.09
N SER A 372 18.00 1.91 13.81
CA SER A 372 18.64 2.86 14.72
C SER A 372 17.94 4.22 14.68
N VAL A 373 17.98 4.96 15.78
CA VAL A 373 17.47 6.35 15.85
C VAL A 373 18.08 7.21 14.74
N GLU A 374 19.33 6.96 14.41
CA GLU A 374 20.07 7.65 13.36
C GLU A 374 19.48 7.39 11.96
N GLN A 375 19.11 6.12 11.66
CA GLN A 375 18.43 5.79 10.41
C GLN A 375 17.05 6.46 10.32
N PHE A 376 16.37 6.59 11.44
CA PHE A 376 15.09 7.29 11.50
C PHE A 376 15.23 8.80 11.20
N TYR A 377 16.23 9.47 11.78
CA TYR A 377 16.52 10.86 11.44
C TYR A 377 16.90 11.03 9.97
N LEU A 378 17.72 10.12 9.42
CA LEU A 378 18.07 10.12 8.01
C LEU A 378 16.83 9.97 7.11
N GLN A 379 15.91 9.11 7.51
CA GLN A 379 14.63 8.96 6.79
C GLN A 379 13.81 10.25 6.82
N ARG A 380 13.72 10.92 7.96
CA ARG A 380 13.01 12.21 8.10
C ARG A 380 13.62 13.29 7.21
N ILE A 381 14.95 13.39 7.19
CA ILE A 381 15.68 14.33 6.31
C ILE A 381 15.41 13.98 4.83
N GLY A 382 15.41 12.71 4.48
CA GLY A 382 15.10 12.27 3.12
C GLY A 382 13.71 12.71 2.65
N TYR A 383 12.69 12.59 3.51
CA TYR A 383 11.33 13.09 3.20
C TYR A 383 11.29 14.61 3.07
N MET A 384 12.01 15.34 3.93
CA MET A 384 12.12 16.78 3.85
C MET A 384 12.75 17.24 2.53
N LEU A 385 13.90 16.64 2.16
CA LEU A 385 14.61 16.98 0.92
C LEU A 385 13.80 16.61 -0.32
N ALA A 386 13.18 15.45 -0.32
CA ALA A 386 12.31 15.04 -1.44
C ALA A 386 11.14 16.00 -1.63
N ALA A 387 10.47 16.39 -0.54
CA ALA A 387 9.36 17.34 -0.60
C ALA A 387 9.83 18.74 -1.02
N PHE A 388 10.98 19.19 -0.54
CA PHE A 388 11.59 20.45 -0.95
C PHE A 388 11.87 20.46 -2.46
N MET A 389 12.53 19.41 -2.99
CA MET A 389 12.84 19.29 -4.42
C MET A 389 11.58 19.25 -5.29
N VAL A 390 10.55 18.50 -4.86
CA VAL A 390 9.27 18.46 -5.55
C VAL A 390 8.60 19.84 -5.55
N CYS A 391 8.63 20.56 -4.43
CA CYS A 391 8.05 21.89 -4.32
C CYS A 391 8.76 22.90 -5.24
N VAL A 392 10.10 22.89 -5.27
CA VAL A 392 10.90 23.70 -6.19
C VAL A 392 10.56 23.36 -7.64
N PHE A 393 10.47 22.07 -7.97
CA PHE A 393 10.08 21.61 -9.32
C PHE A 393 8.70 22.15 -9.70
N ILE A 394 7.73 22.13 -8.78
CA ILE A 394 6.38 22.68 -9.02
C ILE A 394 6.47 24.18 -9.34
N PHE A 395 7.16 24.98 -8.52
CA PHE A 395 7.25 26.44 -8.76
C PHE A 395 7.95 26.77 -10.07
N VAL A 396 9.05 26.07 -10.41
CA VAL A 396 9.76 26.26 -11.68
C VAL A 396 8.84 25.96 -12.86
N ASN A 397 8.05 24.88 -12.78
CA ASN A 397 7.07 24.55 -13.84
C ASN A 397 5.92 25.57 -13.90
N VAL A 398 5.42 26.05 -12.77
CA VAL A 398 4.38 27.09 -12.70
C VAL A 398 4.86 28.34 -13.42
N HIS A 399 6.08 28.85 -13.13
CA HIS A 399 6.65 29.98 -13.82
C HIS A 399 6.87 29.71 -15.31
N SER A 400 7.29 28.51 -15.68
CA SER A 400 7.44 28.12 -17.09
C SER A 400 6.10 28.12 -17.83
N ILE A 401 5.05 27.56 -17.22
CA ILE A 401 3.68 27.56 -17.78
C ILE A 401 3.16 29.00 -17.92
N THR A 402 3.35 29.82 -16.88
CA THR A 402 2.91 31.23 -16.90
C THR A 402 3.64 32.02 -17.99
N LYS A 403 4.95 31.85 -18.15
CA LYS A 403 5.73 32.44 -19.24
C LYS A 403 5.23 32.00 -20.62
N ASN A 404 4.98 30.71 -20.79
CA ASN A 404 4.43 30.19 -22.05
C ASN A 404 3.04 30.76 -22.31
N ASN A 405 2.18 30.87 -21.30
CA ASN A 405 0.87 31.46 -21.46
C ASN A 405 0.94 32.95 -21.90
N ILE A 406 1.90 33.73 -21.36
CA ILE A 406 2.12 35.11 -21.76
C ILE A 406 2.56 35.21 -23.24
N LEU A 407 3.42 34.26 -23.67
CA LEU A 407 3.98 34.26 -25.04
C LEU A 407 3.03 33.72 -26.13
N TYR A 408 2.19 32.75 -25.80
CA TYR A 408 1.40 31.98 -26.77
C TYR A 408 -0.12 32.21 -26.66
N ASN A 409 -0.60 32.84 -25.61
CA ASN A 409 -2.02 33.08 -25.41
C ASN A 409 -2.30 34.57 -25.21
N SER A 410 -3.40 35.05 -25.88
CA SER A 410 -4.04 36.32 -25.56
C SER A 410 -5.47 36.06 -25.09
N GLU A 411 -6.06 37.01 -24.35
CA GLU A 411 -7.47 36.91 -23.95
C GLU A 411 -8.37 36.92 -25.18
N GLU A 412 -7.97 37.64 -26.22
CA GLU A 412 -8.67 37.73 -27.50
C GLU A 412 -8.60 36.42 -28.29
N LEU A 413 -7.47 35.76 -28.36
CA LEU A 413 -7.33 34.42 -28.94
C LEU A 413 -8.21 33.39 -28.24
N ILE A 414 -8.26 33.45 -26.90
CA ILE A 414 -9.09 32.53 -26.12
C ILE A 414 -10.57 32.76 -26.45
N ARG A 415 -11.01 34.04 -26.52
CA ARG A 415 -12.39 34.38 -26.91
C ARG A 415 -12.71 33.99 -28.35
N ALA A 416 -11.79 34.17 -29.29
CA ALA A 416 -11.97 33.74 -30.67
C ALA A 416 -12.12 32.22 -30.81
N LYS A 417 -11.28 31.47 -30.08
CA LYS A 417 -11.40 30.00 -30.00
C LYS A 417 -12.71 29.55 -29.33
N GLU A 418 -13.19 30.24 -28.32
CA GLU A 418 -14.48 29.98 -27.69
C GLU A 418 -15.66 30.23 -28.65
N GLN A 419 -15.63 31.34 -29.36
CA GLN A 419 -16.66 31.65 -30.37
C GLN A 419 -16.71 30.61 -31.50
N MET A 420 -15.57 30.06 -31.89
CA MET A 420 -15.49 28.97 -32.85
C MET A 420 -16.21 27.70 -32.36
N TYR A 421 -16.08 27.38 -31.06
CA TYR A 421 -16.79 26.24 -30.47
C TYR A 421 -18.29 26.49 -30.31
N ILE A 422 -18.70 27.70 -29.90
CA ILE A 422 -20.12 28.06 -29.69
C ILE A 422 -20.86 28.07 -31.03
N ARG A 423 -20.21 28.53 -32.08
CA ARG A 423 -20.80 28.62 -33.44
C ARG A 423 -20.56 27.39 -34.31
N ALA A 424 -20.32 26.24 -33.68
CA ALA A 424 -20.00 25.00 -34.40
C ALA A 424 -21.06 24.54 -35.42
N GLY A 425 -22.31 24.98 -35.29
CA GLY A 425 -23.42 24.70 -36.23
C GLY A 425 -23.61 25.70 -37.36
N ASP A 426 -22.92 26.86 -37.36
CA ASP A 426 -23.02 27.90 -38.37
C ASP A 426 -21.74 27.98 -39.21
N PRO A 427 -21.76 27.59 -40.52
CA PRO A 427 -20.57 27.59 -41.37
C PRO A 427 -19.98 29.01 -41.59
N ALA A 428 -20.80 30.03 -41.69
CA ALA A 428 -20.35 31.42 -41.89
C ALA A 428 -19.72 31.99 -40.59
N GLY A 429 -20.31 31.70 -39.45
CA GLY A 429 -19.78 32.04 -38.13
C GLY A 429 -18.46 31.34 -37.81
N LYS A 430 -18.29 30.08 -38.23
CA LYS A 430 -17.03 29.35 -38.16
C LYS A 430 -15.92 29.98 -39.00
N ALA A 431 -16.20 30.31 -40.25
CA ALA A 431 -15.22 30.93 -41.15
C ALA A 431 -14.72 32.28 -40.60
N LYS A 432 -15.62 33.10 -40.03
CA LYS A 432 -15.26 34.37 -39.41
C LYS A 432 -14.40 34.16 -38.15
N ALA A 433 -14.80 33.25 -37.26
CA ALA A 433 -14.03 32.93 -36.05
C ALA A 433 -12.64 32.32 -36.37
N GLN A 434 -12.52 31.62 -37.49
CA GLN A 434 -11.24 31.08 -37.96
C GLN A 434 -10.33 32.19 -38.52
N ALA A 435 -10.85 33.15 -39.23
CA ALA A 435 -10.10 34.32 -39.68
C ALA A 435 -9.64 35.20 -38.51
N ASP A 436 -10.49 35.38 -37.48
CA ASP A 436 -10.12 36.08 -36.24
C ASP A 436 -9.01 35.36 -35.48
N ILE A 437 -9.00 34.02 -35.45
CA ILE A 437 -7.96 33.21 -34.86
C ILE A 437 -6.63 33.37 -35.61
N GLU A 438 -6.66 33.30 -36.95
CA GLU A 438 -5.45 33.43 -37.78
C GLU A 438 -4.83 34.83 -37.63
N ALA A 439 -5.65 35.88 -37.62
CA ALA A 439 -5.19 37.25 -37.39
C ALA A 439 -4.54 37.41 -35.98
N GLU A 440 -5.16 36.85 -34.93
CA GLU A 440 -4.62 36.91 -33.60
C GLU A 440 -3.33 36.05 -33.42
N GLU A 441 -3.22 34.94 -34.12
CA GLU A 441 -1.98 34.12 -34.10
C GLU A 441 -0.79 34.88 -34.74
N GLU A 442 -1.00 35.68 -35.79
CA GLU A 442 0.03 36.56 -36.36
C GLU A 442 0.47 37.65 -35.36
N ILE A 443 -0.48 38.29 -34.69
CA ILE A 443 -0.21 39.28 -33.65
C ILE A 443 0.58 38.66 -32.48
N ILE A 444 0.19 37.49 -32.03
CA ILE A 444 0.89 36.79 -30.97
C ILE A 444 2.31 36.39 -31.40
N LYS A 445 2.50 35.99 -32.66
CA LYS A 445 3.83 35.67 -33.19
C LYS A 445 4.75 36.90 -33.14
N MET A 446 4.27 38.07 -33.56
CA MET A 446 5.02 39.33 -33.42
C MET A 446 5.32 39.68 -31.95
N ASP A 447 4.30 39.67 -31.09
CA ASP A 447 4.45 39.93 -29.66
C ASP A 447 5.51 39.01 -29.06
N ARG A 448 5.49 37.74 -29.39
CA ARG A 448 6.43 36.71 -28.88
C ARG A 448 7.87 37.00 -29.30
N GLU A 449 8.11 37.31 -30.57
CA GLU A 449 9.48 37.56 -31.03
C GLU A 449 10.06 38.81 -30.38
N ILE A 450 9.26 39.89 -30.25
CA ILE A 450 9.68 41.13 -29.60
C ILE A 450 9.91 40.89 -28.06
N ILE A 451 9.01 40.15 -27.40
CA ILE A 451 9.19 39.82 -25.96
C ILE A 451 10.40 38.95 -25.75
N LEU A 452 10.68 37.98 -26.60
CA LEU A 452 11.87 37.12 -26.47
C LEU A 452 13.16 37.91 -26.71
N PHE A 453 13.16 38.86 -27.63
CA PHE A 453 14.32 39.72 -27.93
C PHE A 453 14.66 40.61 -26.71
N PHE A 454 13.64 41.22 -26.07
CA PHE A 454 13.82 42.09 -24.91
C PHE A 454 13.72 41.38 -23.57
N GLY A 455 13.47 40.08 -23.54
CA GLY A 455 13.17 39.32 -22.31
C GLY A 455 14.23 39.39 -21.22
N ARG A 456 15.52 39.60 -21.57
CA ARG A 456 16.64 39.77 -20.65
C ARG A 456 17.22 41.16 -20.61
N ARG A 457 16.67 42.11 -21.38
CA ARG A 457 17.19 43.48 -21.50
C ARG A 457 16.18 44.46 -20.96
N LYS A 458 16.64 45.56 -20.41
CA LYS A 458 15.78 46.73 -20.12
C LYS A 458 15.46 47.41 -21.45
N ALA A 459 14.19 47.40 -21.85
CA ALA A 459 13.71 48.08 -23.01
C ALA A 459 12.94 49.36 -22.59
N SER A 460 13.19 50.46 -23.27
CA SER A 460 12.35 51.65 -23.19
C SER A 460 11.07 51.45 -24.00
N PHE A 461 10.03 52.17 -23.69
CA PHE A 461 8.78 52.14 -24.51
C PHE A 461 9.05 52.49 -25.99
N GLU A 462 9.99 53.44 -26.25
CA GLU A 462 10.42 53.79 -27.61
C GLU A 462 11.13 52.65 -28.33
N ASP A 463 11.96 51.89 -27.64
CA ASP A 463 12.64 50.72 -28.20
C ASP A 463 11.62 49.66 -28.66
N ILE A 464 10.59 49.40 -27.86
CA ILE A 464 9.51 48.50 -28.18
C ILE A 464 8.70 48.97 -29.36
N LYS A 465 8.38 50.30 -29.41
CA LYS A 465 7.67 50.95 -30.52
C LYS A 465 8.44 50.82 -31.82
N ASN A 466 9.73 51.07 -31.81
CA ASN A 466 10.61 50.94 -32.97
C ASN A 466 10.66 49.49 -33.44
N ALA A 467 10.77 48.51 -32.53
CA ALA A 467 10.76 47.10 -32.86
C ALA A 467 9.41 46.66 -33.51
N VAL A 468 8.27 47.23 -33.10
CA VAL A 468 6.96 46.96 -33.71
C VAL A 468 6.90 47.50 -35.14
N LEU A 469 7.44 48.71 -35.38
CA LEU A 469 7.52 49.31 -36.71
C LEU A 469 8.46 48.56 -37.64
N ASP A 470 9.61 48.13 -37.15
CA ASP A 470 10.62 47.34 -37.88
C ASP A 470 10.12 45.96 -38.29
N TYR A 471 9.20 45.39 -37.51
CA TYR A 471 8.59 44.08 -37.82
C TYR A 471 7.67 44.16 -39.07
N GLY A 472 7.16 45.34 -39.39
CA GLY A 472 6.47 45.66 -40.67
C GLY A 472 5.01 45.23 -40.76
N THR A 473 4.44 44.57 -39.74
CA THR A 473 3.03 44.14 -39.73
C THR A 473 2.08 45.34 -39.50
N ILE A 474 2.52 46.35 -38.74
CA ILE A 474 1.74 47.55 -38.38
C ILE A 474 2.47 48.79 -38.90
N LYS A 475 1.94 49.44 -39.94
CA LYS A 475 2.53 50.64 -40.53
C LYS A 475 1.96 51.95 -39.98
N ASP A 476 0.84 51.87 -39.29
CA ASP A 476 0.14 53.04 -38.73
C ASP A 476 0.74 53.40 -37.35
N ARG A 477 1.06 54.67 -37.16
CA ARG A 477 1.70 55.17 -35.93
C ARG A 477 0.82 55.04 -34.69
N GLU A 478 -0.47 55.26 -34.79
CA GLU A 478 -1.40 55.13 -33.66
C GLU A 478 -1.59 53.66 -33.27
N LEU A 479 -1.73 52.75 -34.22
CA LEU A 479 -1.81 51.31 -33.97
C LEU A 479 -0.50 50.73 -33.42
N SER A 480 0.65 51.32 -33.82
CA SER A 480 1.95 50.90 -33.26
C SER A 480 2.12 51.27 -31.79
N GLU A 481 1.55 52.40 -31.34
CA GLU A 481 1.56 52.80 -29.92
C GLU A 481 0.69 51.87 -29.04
N VAL A 482 -0.49 51.51 -29.55
CA VAL A 482 -1.37 50.55 -28.86
C VAL A 482 -0.71 49.16 -28.75
N ALA A 483 -0.09 48.70 -29.84
CA ALA A 483 0.66 47.43 -29.83
C ALA A 483 1.87 47.46 -28.90
N ALA A 484 2.64 48.57 -28.93
CA ALA A 484 3.79 48.77 -28.04
C ALA A 484 3.37 48.75 -26.53
N ALA A 485 2.25 49.42 -26.20
CA ALA A 485 1.72 49.41 -24.84
C ALA A 485 1.28 48.00 -24.38
N ARG A 486 0.65 47.22 -25.29
CA ARG A 486 0.30 45.83 -25.05
C ARG A 486 1.55 44.97 -24.80
N ILE A 487 2.56 45.10 -25.66
CA ILE A 487 3.83 44.35 -25.55
C ILE A 487 4.60 44.78 -24.32
N ASP A 488 4.68 46.03 -23.96
CA ASP A 488 5.33 46.50 -22.73
C ASP A 488 4.67 45.89 -21.48
N LYS A 489 3.35 45.86 -21.45
CA LYS A 489 2.59 45.23 -20.37
C LYS A 489 2.89 43.71 -20.28
N LYS A 490 2.94 43.00 -21.41
CA LYS A 490 3.31 41.58 -21.48
C LYS A 490 4.77 41.34 -21.09
N LEU A 491 5.69 42.20 -21.56
CA LEU A 491 7.13 42.12 -21.26
C LEU A 491 7.38 42.31 -19.77
N LYS A 492 6.76 43.31 -19.12
CA LYS A 492 6.84 43.52 -17.69
C LYS A 492 6.33 42.29 -16.89
N LYS A 493 5.21 41.69 -17.30
CA LYS A 493 4.71 40.45 -16.71
C LYS A 493 5.71 39.32 -16.92
N TYR A 494 6.26 39.14 -18.12
CA TYR A 494 7.23 38.07 -18.43
C TYR A 494 8.53 38.22 -17.65
N GLN A 495 9.05 39.44 -17.50
CA GLN A 495 10.25 39.71 -16.72
C GLN A 495 10.04 39.51 -15.22
N ASN A 496 8.83 39.76 -14.70
CA ASN A 496 8.47 39.56 -13.29
C ASN A 496 8.20 38.10 -12.93
N GLU A 497 8.11 37.22 -13.92
CA GLU A 497 7.94 35.78 -13.70
C GLU A 497 9.29 35.09 -13.49
N TYR A 498 9.78 35.11 -12.25
CA TYR A 498 10.97 34.41 -11.80
C TYR A 498 10.74 33.82 -10.41
N PHE A 499 11.55 32.85 -10.04
CA PHE A 499 11.49 32.20 -8.72
C PHE A 499 11.76 33.24 -7.62
N LYS A 500 10.74 33.51 -6.80
CA LYS A 500 10.78 34.56 -5.77
C LYS A 500 11.25 33.98 -4.44
N TRP A 501 11.90 34.80 -3.61
CA TRP A 501 12.44 34.38 -2.31
C TRP A 501 11.38 33.82 -1.34
N TRP A 502 10.15 34.33 -1.38
CA TRP A 502 9.05 33.82 -0.54
C TRP A 502 8.59 32.42 -0.96
N GLU A 503 8.75 32.03 -2.21
CA GLU A 503 8.46 30.69 -2.71
C GLU A 503 9.45 29.68 -2.14
N LEU A 504 10.70 30.09 -1.96
CA LEU A 504 11.71 29.30 -1.27
C LEU A 504 11.33 29.06 0.19
N ILE A 505 10.76 30.06 0.88
CA ILE A 505 10.23 29.88 2.24
C ILE A 505 9.10 28.86 2.25
N ILE A 506 8.18 28.93 1.30
CA ILE A 506 7.10 27.93 1.19
C ILE A 506 7.67 26.53 0.97
N CYS A 507 8.68 26.37 0.11
CA CYS A 507 9.36 25.09 -0.09
C CYS A 507 9.97 24.55 1.22
N PHE A 508 10.56 25.40 2.05
CA PHE A 508 11.08 25.01 3.36
C PHE A 508 9.97 24.66 4.35
N LEU A 509 8.85 25.38 4.37
CA LEU A 509 7.71 25.08 5.22
C LEU A 509 7.08 23.71 4.86
N VAL A 510 6.87 23.47 3.57
CA VAL A 510 6.37 22.17 3.08
C VAL A 510 7.35 21.05 3.43
N GLY A 511 8.65 21.27 3.24
CA GLY A 511 9.69 20.33 3.66
C GLY A 511 9.64 20.06 5.17
N GLY A 512 9.45 21.08 6.01
CA GLY A 512 9.31 20.97 7.46
C GLY A 512 8.08 20.16 7.90
N ILE A 513 6.95 20.32 7.20
CA ILE A 513 5.76 19.49 7.42
C ILE A 513 6.06 18.05 7.05
N CYS A 514 6.65 17.81 5.88
CA CYS A 514 6.98 16.46 5.39
C CYS A 514 8.05 15.76 6.25
N TYR A 515 8.93 16.51 6.94
CA TYR A 515 9.84 15.98 7.95
C TYR A 515 9.13 15.21 9.06
N ASN A 516 7.87 15.57 9.40
CA ASN A 516 7.11 14.92 10.45
C ASN A 516 6.29 13.69 9.95
N ILE A 517 6.17 13.47 8.64
CA ILE A 517 5.42 12.33 8.09
C ILE A 517 5.87 10.98 8.65
N PRO A 518 7.20 10.64 8.72
CA PRO A 518 7.63 9.36 9.28
C PRO A 518 7.23 9.19 10.76
N TYR A 519 7.22 10.26 11.54
CA TYR A 519 6.77 10.25 12.93
C TYR A 519 5.25 9.97 13.03
N TRP A 520 4.43 10.65 12.23
CA TRP A 520 2.99 10.41 12.20
C TRP A 520 2.65 8.98 11.77
N VAL A 521 3.40 8.45 10.79
CA VAL A 521 3.27 7.04 10.38
C VAL A 521 3.62 6.10 11.52
N MET A 522 4.66 6.39 12.33
CA MET A 522 4.99 5.58 13.51
C MET A 522 3.89 5.62 14.58
N VAL A 523 3.33 6.81 14.85
CA VAL A 523 2.22 6.96 15.81
C VAL A 523 0.98 6.16 15.34
N LEU A 524 0.66 6.23 14.05
CA LEU A 524 -0.42 5.43 13.48
C LEU A 524 -0.13 3.92 13.63
N ARG A 525 1.10 3.50 13.33
CA ARG A 525 1.52 2.09 13.50
C ARG A 525 1.42 1.65 14.94
N LYS A 526 1.84 2.48 15.92
CA LYS A 526 1.66 2.17 17.34
C LYS A 526 0.20 1.87 17.68
N LYS A 527 -0.73 2.68 17.19
CA LYS A 527 -2.16 2.49 17.44
C LYS A 527 -2.71 1.20 16.82
N VAL A 528 -2.23 0.86 15.60
CA VAL A 528 -2.58 -0.41 14.95
C VAL A 528 -1.95 -1.59 15.68
N LEU A 529 -0.71 -1.44 16.16
CA LEU A 529 0.02 -2.47 16.88
C LEU A 529 -0.61 -2.82 18.23
N GLN A 530 -1.10 -1.83 18.98
CA GLN A 530 -1.80 -2.08 20.23
C GLN A 530 -2.94 -3.09 20.06
N MET A 531 -3.71 -2.97 18.97
CA MET A 531 -4.77 -3.92 18.63
C MET A 531 -4.22 -5.33 18.35
N SER A 532 -3.04 -5.41 17.72
CA SER A 532 -2.39 -6.70 17.43
C SER A 532 -1.74 -7.31 18.67
N MET A 533 -1.25 -6.48 19.61
CA MET A 533 -0.75 -6.93 20.91
C MET A 533 -1.88 -7.52 21.77
N GLU A 534 -3.05 -6.90 21.78
CA GLU A 534 -4.24 -7.45 22.47
C GLU A 534 -4.61 -8.82 21.90
N ASP A 535 -4.58 -8.97 20.59
CA ASP A 535 -4.87 -10.24 19.91
C ASP A 535 -3.82 -11.33 20.24
N GLU A 536 -2.54 -10.97 20.32
CA GLU A 536 -1.46 -11.92 20.68
C GLU A 536 -1.54 -12.33 22.17
N VAL A 537 -1.86 -11.42 23.07
CA VAL A 537 -2.09 -11.74 24.49
C VAL A 537 -3.26 -12.71 24.66
N MET A 538 -4.33 -12.53 23.90
CA MET A 538 -5.46 -13.47 23.92
C MET A 538 -5.07 -14.87 23.40
N GLN A 539 -4.11 -14.95 22.46
CA GLN A 539 -3.56 -16.24 22.04
C GLN A 539 -2.74 -16.90 23.15
N PHE A 540 -1.95 -16.12 23.89
CA PHE A 540 -1.22 -16.64 25.06
C PHE A 540 -2.18 -17.17 26.11
N HIS A 541 -3.30 -16.52 26.37
CA HIS A 541 -4.34 -17.07 27.24
C HIS A 541 -4.84 -18.43 26.76
N ALA A 542 -5.07 -18.59 25.45
CA ALA A 542 -5.49 -19.88 24.89
C ALA A 542 -4.42 -20.97 25.07
N ILE A 543 -3.14 -20.63 24.84
CA ILE A 543 -2.01 -21.55 25.02
C ILE A 543 -1.89 -21.97 26.50
N ILE A 544 -1.96 -21.01 27.42
CA ILE A 544 -1.88 -21.29 28.87
C ILE A 544 -3.04 -22.18 29.29
N LEU A 545 -4.25 -21.91 28.82
CA LEU A 545 -5.42 -22.77 29.08
C LEU A 545 -5.23 -24.22 28.61
N MET A 546 -4.48 -24.42 27.50
CA MET A 546 -4.16 -25.76 27.01
C MET A 546 -3.13 -26.47 27.90
N LEU A 547 -2.13 -25.73 28.38
CA LEU A 547 -1.00 -26.31 29.09
C LEU A 547 -1.20 -26.44 30.58
N MET A 548 -2.01 -25.58 31.23
CA MET A 548 -2.12 -25.51 32.69
C MET A 548 -2.66 -26.76 33.36
N TYR A 549 -3.28 -27.67 32.63
CA TYR A 549 -3.80 -28.94 33.13
C TYR A 549 -2.86 -30.14 32.86
N ILE A 550 -1.78 -29.94 32.11
CA ILE A 550 -0.82 -30.97 31.82
C ILE A 550 0.09 -31.13 33.06
N ASP A 551 0.23 -32.37 33.57
CA ASP A 551 1.11 -32.64 34.71
C ASP A 551 2.55 -32.32 34.36
N ARG A 552 3.27 -31.72 35.32
CA ARG A 552 4.69 -31.38 35.23
C ARG A 552 5.07 -30.33 34.20
N VAL A 553 4.13 -29.63 33.61
CA VAL A 553 4.43 -28.46 32.80
C VAL A 553 5.03 -27.38 33.71
N SER A 554 6.17 -26.88 33.32
CA SER A 554 6.88 -25.80 34.03
C SER A 554 6.56 -24.44 33.45
N VAL A 555 6.91 -23.35 34.15
CA VAL A 555 6.83 -22.00 33.63
C VAL A 555 7.72 -21.82 32.39
N ASP A 556 8.90 -22.49 32.39
CA ASP A 556 9.81 -22.52 31.23
C ASP A 556 9.14 -23.11 29.98
N ASP A 557 8.42 -24.25 30.17
CA ASP A 557 7.66 -24.85 29.04
C ASP A 557 6.60 -23.89 28.49
N ILE A 558 5.85 -23.21 29.34
CA ILE A 558 4.84 -22.22 28.92
C ILE A 558 5.51 -21.08 28.17
N LEU A 559 6.63 -20.54 28.62
CA LEU A 559 7.37 -19.49 27.96
C LEU A 559 7.91 -19.94 26.58
N ARG A 560 8.44 -21.18 26.48
CA ARG A 560 8.86 -21.76 25.19
C ARG A 560 7.70 -21.85 24.20
N TRP A 561 6.54 -22.26 24.67
CA TRP A 561 5.33 -22.29 23.86
C TRP A 561 4.89 -20.88 23.45
N MET A 562 4.88 -19.95 24.39
CA MET A 562 4.57 -18.55 24.06
C MET A 562 5.55 -17.99 23.03
N GLU A 563 6.85 -18.28 23.13
CA GLU A 563 7.87 -17.85 22.17
C GLU A 563 7.60 -18.37 20.76
N GLN A 564 7.23 -19.64 20.62
CA GLN A 564 6.94 -20.25 19.31
C GLN A 564 5.77 -19.57 18.58
N PHE A 565 4.79 -19.07 19.35
CA PHE A 565 3.61 -18.40 18.81
C PHE A 565 3.71 -16.89 18.79
N ALA A 566 4.64 -16.34 19.54
CA ALA A 566 4.86 -14.91 19.60
C ALA A 566 5.37 -14.36 18.28
N VAL A 567 4.82 -13.22 17.90
CA VAL A 567 5.27 -12.41 16.76
C VAL A 567 5.78 -11.06 17.25
N ILE A 568 4.99 -10.40 18.09
CA ILE A 568 5.29 -9.07 18.63
C ILE A 568 6.17 -9.18 19.86
N PHE A 569 5.82 -10.07 20.78
CA PHE A 569 6.53 -10.30 22.05
C PHE A 569 7.69 -11.27 21.93
N LYS A 570 7.97 -11.81 20.73
CA LYS A 570 8.96 -12.88 20.52
C LYS A 570 10.35 -12.53 21.08
N ASP A 571 10.89 -11.38 20.69
CA ASP A 571 12.25 -10.97 21.07
C ASP A 571 12.40 -10.81 22.60
N SER A 572 11.34 -10.33 23.26
CA SER A 572 11.33 -10.13 24.71
C SER A 572 11.17 -11.46 25.47
N ILE A 573 10.32 -12.36 24.97
CA ILE A 573 10.15 -13.71 25.53
C ILE A 573 11.44 -14.53 25.34
N SER A 574 12.07 -14.48 24.15
CA SER A 574 13.35 -15.17 23.90
C SER A 574 14.46 -14.71 24.85
N LYS A 575 14.53 -13.41 25.15
CA LYS A 575 15.49 -12.89 26.15
C LYS A 575 15.18 -13.39 27.55
N CYS A 576 13.90 -13.44 27.91
CA CYS A 576 13.49 -13.99 29.20
C CYS A 576 13.93 -15.46 29.33
N LEU A 577 13.63 -16.28 28.31
CA LEU A 577 14.04 -17.70 28.27
C LEU A 577 15.56 -17.89 28.40
N ASN A 578 16.34 -17.09 27.67
CA ASN A 578 17.81 -17.16 27.74
C ASN A 578 18.37 -16.82 29.13
N ASN A 579 17.66 -16.02 29.92
CA ASN A 579 18.06 -15.62 31.27
C ASN A 579 17.35 -16.43 32.35
N PHE A 580 16.39 -17.28 32.02
CA PHE A 580 15.52 -17.99 32.95
C PHE A 580 16.29 -18.94 33.84
N GLU A 581 17.31 -19.64 33.32
CA GLU A 581 18.18 -20.54 34.05
C GLU A 581 19.05 -19.82 35.11
N ASN A 582 19.30 -18.52 34.94
CA ASN A 582 20.10 -17.71 35.85
C ASN A 582 19.29 -17.13 37.03
N GLY A 583 17.96 -17.09 36.89
CA GLY A 583 17.02 -16.59 37.89
C GLY A 583 15.65 -16.35 37.26
N ASP A 584 14.71 -17.24 37.58
CA ASP A 584 13.36 -17.25 37.00
C ASP A 584 12.55 -15.99 37.33
N THR A 585 12.52 -15.58 38.59
CA THR A 585 11.79 -14.41 39.09
C THR A 585 12.34 -13.10 38.50
N GLU A 586 13.68 -12.96 38.43
CA GLU A 586 14.35 -11.80 37.88
C GLU A 586 14.15 -11.71 36.37
N ALA A 587 14.22 -12.84 35.65
CA ALA A 587 13.99 -12.89 34.22
C ALA A 587 12.53 -12.46 33.85
N LEU A 588 11.55 -12.91 34.65
CA LEU A 588 10.14 -12.51 34.47
C LEU A 588 9.91 -11.05 34.84
N GLU A 589 10.57 -10.51 35.88
CA GLU A 589 10.47 -9.08 36.19
C GLU A 589 11.09 -8.21 35.09
N GLN A 590 12.23 -8.65 34.52
CA GLN A 590 12.83 -7.97 33.38
C GLN A 590 11.91 -8.02 32.14
N LEU A 591 11.22 -9.13 31.89
CA LEU A 591 10.25 -9.25 30.80
C LEU A 591 9.10 -8.23 30.96
N LYS A 592 8.62 -8.00 32.16
CA LYS A 592 7.60 -7.02 32.49
C LYS A 592 8.06 -5.58 32.27
N ILE A 593 9.35 -5.30 32.56
CA ILE A 593 9.97 -3.99 32.27
C ILE A 593 10.19 -3.77 30.76
N ASP A 594 10.62 -4.81 30.06
CA ASP A 594 10.86 -4.74 28.61
C ASP A 594 9.55 -4.53 27.83
N GLU A 595 8.45 -5.12 28.31
CA GLU A 595 7.13 -5.05 27.66
C GLU A 595 6.04 -4.53 28.61
N PRO A 596 5.96 -3.21 28.84
CA PRO A 596 5.02 -2.60 29.78
C PRO A 596 3.58 -2.51 29.22
N PHE A 597 3.09 -3.57 28.60
CA PHE A 597 1.74 -3.69 28.10
C PHE A 597 0.85 -4.40 29.14
N ILE A 598 -0.08 -3.67 29.75
CA ILE A 598 -0.82 -4.12 30.92
C ILE A 598 -1.43 -5.53 30.76
N PRO A 599 -2.12 -5.89 29.65
CA PRO A 599 -2.65 -7.25 29.52
C PRO A 599 -1.56 -8.34 29.50
N PHE A 600 -0.39 -8.08 28.89
CA PHE A 600 0.74 -9.00 28.88
C PHE A 600 1.43 -9.06 30.24
N SER A 601 1.62 -7.92 30.89
CA SER A 601 2.21 -7.86 32.25
C SER A 601 1.41 -8.69 33.27
N ARG A 602 0.08 -8.78 33.15
CA ARG A 602 -0.74 -9.66 34.00
C ARG A 602 -0.47 -11.13 33.78
N ILE A 603 -0.22 -11.56 32.52
CA ILE A 603 0.21 -12.95 32.26
C ILE A 603 1.55 -13.21 32.94
N VAL A 604 2.50 -12.29 32.83
CA VAL A 604 3.83 -12.43 33.44
C VAL A 604 3.73 -12.47 34.97
N GLU A 605 2.84 -11.67 35.59
CA GLU A 605 2.58 -11.71 37.04
C GLU A 605 2.02 -13.06 37.48
N ASN A 606 1.12 -13.67 36.72
CA ASN A 606 0.62 -15.01 37.00
C ASN A 606 1.70 -16.08 36.80
N LEU A 607 2.59 -15.93 35.81
CA LEU A 607 3.75 -16.81 35.63
C LEU A 607 4.76 -16.68 36.77
N GLN A 608 5.01 -15.46 37.29
CA GLN A 608 5.82 -15.25 38.48
C GLN A 608 5.22 -15.99 39.69
N SER A 609 3.91 -15.85 39.91
CA SER A 609 3.22 -16.58 41.00
C SER A 609 3.34 -18.09 40.83
N ALA A 610 3.36 -18.61 39.61
CA ALA A 610 3.55 -20.03 39.34
C ALA A 610 5.02 -20.47 39.54
N SER A 611 5.99 -19.60 39.32
CA SER A 611 7.40 -19.83 39.62
C SER A 611 7.66 -19.90 41.13
N ASP A 612 6.92 -19.12 41.94
CA ASP A 612 6.96 -19.07 43.39
C ASP A 612 6.24 -20.27 44.08
N LYS A 613 6.18 -21.45 43.45
CA LYS A 613 5.61 -22.71 43.97
C LYS A 613 4.07 -22.80 44.00
N ILE A 614 3.34 -21.88 43.38
CA ILE A 614 1.89 -22.03 43.20
C ILE A 614 1.68 -22.93 41.99
N PRO A 615 0.84 -23.98 42.05
CA PRO A 615 0.49 -24.75 40.84
C PRO A 615 -0.05 -23.85 39.72
N ILE A 616 0.42 -24.07 38.49
CA ILE A 616 0.03 -23.25 37.33
C ILE A 616 -1.49 -23.14 37.19
N ALA A 617 -2.21 -24.26 37.40
CA ALA A 617 -3.67 -24.27 37.38
C ALA A 617 -4.32 -23.34 38.40
N ARG A 618 -3.67 -23.07 39.56
CA ARG A 618 -4.15 -22.10 40.56
C ARG A 618 -3.74 -20.67 40.22
N ALA A 619 -2.54 -20.46 39.68
CA ALA A 619 -2.08 -19.15 39.27
C ALA A 619 -2.94 -18.59 38.14
N PHE A 620 -3.55 -19.46 37.33
CA PHE A 620 -4.43 -19.11 36.20
C PHE A 620 -5.89 -19.57 36.39
N ASP A 621 -6.32 -19.83 37.65
CA ASP A 621 -7.70 -20.29 37.94
C ASP A 621 -8.78 -19.34 37.41
N GLN A 622 -8.53 -18.05 37.45
CA GLN A 622 -9.41 -17.03 36.90
C GLN A 622 -9.64 -17.20 35.40
N LEU A 623 -8.63 -17.67 34.63
CA LEU A 623 -8.76 -17.97 33.21
C LEU A 623 -9.72 -19.13 32.95
N LYS A 624 -9.78 -20.13 33.83
CA LYS A 624 -10.72 -21.26 33.72
C LYS A 624 -12.18 -20.79 33.88
N VAL A 625 -12.42 -20.03 34.95
CA VAL A 625 -13.78 -19.55 35.29
C VAL A 625 -14.31 -18.60 34.22
N GLU A 626 -13.46 -17.74 33.71
CA GLU A 626 -13.83 -16.72 32.73
C GLU A 626 -13.68 -17.16 31.26
N ARG A 627 -13.39 -18.44 31.01
CA ARG A 627 -13.10 -18.98 29.66
C ARG A 627 -14.16 -18.62 28.62
N GLY A 628 -15.44 -18.87 28.89
CA GLY A 628 -16.54 -18.50 27.99
C GLY A 628 -16.65 -16.99 27.79
N TYR A 629 -16.44 -16.23 28.87
CA TYR A 629 -16.41 -14.78 28.82
C TYR A 629 -15.26 -14.25 27.95
N TYR A 630 -14.05 -14.78 28.08
CA TYR A 630 -12.91 -14.35 27.25
C TYR A 630 -13.11 -14.67 25.78
N GLN A 631 -13.73 -15.79 25.44
CA GLN A 631 -14.05 -16.13 24.05
C GLN A 631 -15.08 -15.17 23.43
N GLU A 632 -16.17 -14.90 24.15
CA GLU A 632 -17.18 -13.96 23.67
C GLU A 632 -16.61 -12.53 23.61
N LYS A 633 -15.88 -12.11 24.63
CA LYS A 633 -15.17 -10.83 24.65
C LYS A 633 -14.23 -10.71 23.44
N ARG A 634 -13.43 -11.72 23.15
CA ARG A 634 -12.52 -11.72 21.98
C ARG A 634 -13.26 -11.57 20.65
N LYS A 635 -14.41 -12.22 20.51
CA LYS A 635 -15.24 -12.07 19.33
C LYS A 635 -15.74 -10.64 19.18
N ILE A 636 -16.23 -10.05 20.25
CA ILE A 636 -16.69 -8.63 20.29
C ILE A 636 -15.52 -7.68 20.02
N ASP A 637 -14.36 -7.88 20.67
CA ASP A 637 -13.19 -7.05 20.50
C ASP A 637 -12.68 -7.10 19.06
N ASN A 638 -12.65 -8.27 18.41
CA ASN A 638 -12.35 -8.41 17.00
C ASN A 638 -13.33 -7.64 16.10
N GLU A 639 -14.61 -7.66 16.39
CA GLU A 639 -15.60 -6.88 15.64
C GLU A 639 -15.38 -5.37 15.81
N ILE A 640 -15.08 -4.92 17.03
CA ILE A 640 -14.76 -3.53 17.33
C ILE A 640 -13.49 -3.10 16.59
N ILE A 641 -12.44 -3.93 16.60
CA ILE A 641 -11.17 -3.67 15.88
C ILE A 641 -11.40 -3.53 14.38
N VAL A 642 -12.14 -4.46 13.78
CA VAL A 642 -12.47 -4.42 12.35
C VAL A 642 -13.28 -3.18 12.01
N SER A 643 -14.26 -2.84 12.85
CA SER A 643 -15.09 -1.65 12.68
C SER A 643 -14.27 -0.35 12.79
N LYS A 644 -13.40 -0.23 13.80
CA LYS A 644 -12.48 0.92 13.97
C LYS A 644 -11.52 1.06 12.79
N LYS A 645 -10.90 -0.05 12.35
CA LYS A 645 -10.04 -0.06 11.16
C LYS A 645 -10.85 0.36 9.91
N GLY A 646 -12.06 -0.15 9.74
CA GLY A 646 -12.95 0.21 8.64
C GLY A 646 -13.33 1.69 8.62
N LEU A 647 -13.65 2.28 9.78
CA LEU A 647 -13.98 3.70 9.91
C LEU A 647 -12.77 4.58 9.57
N MET A 648 -11.58 4.26 10.07
CA MET A 648 -10.34 4.95 9.71
C MET A 648 -10.04 4.82 8.22
N GLY A 649 -10.22 3.61 7.66
CA GLY A 649 -10.06 3.37 6.24
C GLY A 649 -11.01 4.21 5.38
N LYS A 650 -12.28 4.30 5.76
CA LYS A 650 -13.27 5.17 5.10
C LYS A 650 -12.84 6.63 5.13
N ALA A 651 -12.49 7.17 6.30
CA ALA A 651 -12.03 8.54 6.43
C ALA A 651 -10.85 8.83 5.48
N ILE A 652 -9.84 7.95 5.45
CA ILE A 652 -8.67 8.11 4.59
C ILE A 652 -9.03 7.99 3.09
N ALA A 653 -9.91 7.06 2.73
CA ALA A 653 -10.31 6.85 1.34
C ALA A 653 -11.10 8.02 0.75
N PHE A 654 -11.88 8.72 1.57
CA PHE A 654 -12.66 9.89 1.15
C PHE A 654 -11.84 11.18 1.04
N ILE A 655 -10.64 11.28 1.64
CA ILE A 655 -9.78 12.48 1.56
C ILE A 655 -9.54 12.92 0.11
N PRO A 656 -9.10 12.06 -0.83
CA PRO A 656 -8.87 12.49 -2.21
C PRO A 656 -10.15 12.95 -2.91
N LEU A 657 -11.29 12.31 -2.62
CA LEU A 657 -12.58 12.67 -3.20
C LEU A 657 -13.04 14.05 -2.74
N VAL A 658 -13.01 14.32 -1.44
CA VAL A 658 -13.35 15.61 -0.86
C VAL A 658 -12.40 16.70 -1.37
N ALA A 659 -11.09 16.40 -1.43
CA ALA A 659 -10.10 17.32 -1.98
C ALA A 659 -10.38 17.65 -3.46
N THR A 660 -10.80 16.67 -4.27
CA THR A 660 -11.18 16.91 -5.67
C THR A 660 -12.38 17.83 -5.78
N VAL A 661 -13.43 17.59 -5.00
CA VAL A 661 -14.63 18.44 -5.02
C VAL A 661 -14.29 19.87 -4.58
N ILE A 662 -13.50 20.03 -3.52
CA ILE A 662 -13.18 21.36 -2.98
C ILE A 662 -12.21 22.11 -3.91
N PHE A 663 -11.04 21.52 -4.17
CA PHE A 663 -9.95 22.22 -4.85
C PHE A 663 -10.09 22.25 -6.36
N TYR A 664 -10.67 21.23 -6.97
CA TYR A 664 -10.77 21.16 -8.44
C TYR A 664 -12.09 21.70 -8.99
N LEU A 665 -13.19 21.62 -8.22
CA LEU A 665 -14.50 22.06 -8.69
C LEU A 665 -14.97 23.34 -7.98
N LEU A 666 -15.05 23.33 -6.64
CA LEU A 666 -15.67 24.42 -5.88
C LEU A 666 -14.87 25.72 -5.94
N ILE A 667 -13.56 25.68 -5.70
CA ILE A 667 -12.73 26.89 -5.69
C ILE A 667 -12.65 27.56 -7.06
N PRO A 668 -12.38 26.88 -8.19
CA PRO A 668 -12.41 27.52 -9.51
C PRO A 668 -13.78 28.12 -9.84
N PHE A 669 -14.87 27.42 -9.52
CA PHE A 669 -16.23 27.91 -9.74
C PHE A 669 -16.50 29.20 -8.96
N LEU A 670 -16.13 29.25 -7.66
CA LEU A 670 -16.26 30.45 -6.85
C LEU A 670 -15.42 31.60 -7.40
N MET A 671 -14.18 31.34 -7.83
CA MET A 671 -13.30 32.36 -8.39
C MET A 671 -13.86 32.96 -9.68
N VAL A 672 -14.41 32.13 -10.57
CA VAL A 672 -15.07 32.61 -11.81
C VAL A 672 -16.31 33.43 -11.45
N SER A 673 -17.17 32.94 -10.56
CA SER A 673 -18.38 33.63 -10.13
C SER A 673 -18.09 35.00 -9.51
N PHE A 674 -17.07 35.10 -8.65
CA PHE A 674 -16.61 36.35 -8.05
C PHE A 674 -16.09 37.33 -9.12
N LYS A 675 -15.30 36.83 -10.08
CA LYS A 675 -14.76 37.66 -11.16
C LYS A 675 -15.88 38.22 -12.04
N GLN A 676 -16.90 37.43 -12.38
CA GLN A 676 -18.08 37.85 -13.10
C GLN A 676 -18.88 38.92 -12.34
N LEU A 677 -19.08 38.69 -11.02
CA LEU A 677 -19.82 39.62 -10.18
C LEU A 677 -19.12 40.98 -10.07
N LEU A 678 -17.77 40.99 -9.94
CA LEU A 678 -16.98 42.22 -9.97
C LEU A 678 -17.09 42.93 -11.31
N SER A 679 -17.00 42.23 -12.44
CA SER A 679 -17.13 42.84 -13.76
C SER A 679 -18.52 43.43 -14.01
N TYR A 680 -19.60 42.82 -13.51
CA TYR A 680 -20.94 43.37 -13.55
C TYR A 680 -21.08 44.60 -12.64
N SER A 681 -20.46 44.60 -11.47
CA SER A 681 -20.49 45.75 -10.55
C SER A 681 -19.74 46.97 -11.14
N GLU A 682 -18.62 46.74 -11.84
CA GLU A 682 -17.86 47.80 -12.54
C GLU A 682 -18.66 48.38 -13.74
N GLN A 683 -19.38 47.54 -14.48
CA GLN A 683 -20.27 48.01 -15.55
C GLN A 683 -21.43 48.86 -15.02
N LEU A 684 -21.99 48.46 -13.85
CA LEU A 684 -23.08 49.22 -13.23
C LEU A 684 -22.60 50.55 -12.59
N SER A 685 -21.35 50.59 -12.09
CA SER A 685 -20.78 51.81 -11.51
C SER A 685 -20.21 52.77 -12.55
N GLY A 686 -20.02 52.33 -13.81
CA GLY A 686 -19.60 53.15 -14.96
C GLY A 686 -20.78 53.70 -15.81
N MET A 687 -22.00 53.32 -15.46
CA MET A 687 -23.23 53.97 -15.95
C MET A 687 -23.70 55.02 -14.95
#